data_e42be5bb7384850abe6858e3032647c9
#
_entry.id   e42be5bb7384850abe6858e3032647c9
#
_cell.length_a   1.000
_cell.length_b   1.000
_cell.length_c   1.000
_cell.angle_alpha   90.00
_cell.angle_beta   90.00
_cell.angle_gamma   90.00
#
_symmetry.space_group_name_H-M   'P 1'
#
loop_
_entity.id
_entity.type
_entity.pdbx_description
1 polymer ?
#
loop_
_entity_poly.entity_id
_entity_poly.type
_entity_poly.pdbx_seq_one_letter_code
_entity_poly.pdbx_strand_id
1 'polypeptide(L)'
;MNRRTGFILTLGVVAAMGSQMVGTTAEAQDLAWPAGQNCTYISTGYGWRASHFHSGIDIACSGDIDILAAADGTVVSETTSTGQCQYNKSAGTCTVCDNSMGNSLTIQHDNGFKTVYMHLKKKLVKKGDQVSCGDIIAKMGTTGCSTGQHLHFTVYHNGEKDDPFNYVQKANYTCPAGSGGGGLDHVSVFEPQNTDIDGDGIAEICVRGAAGLQCVYPKNNIAEKKLVLDALNDDHGWNKPQYYTTIRFADINGDGRSDVCARGEIGLRCWQSNGTEFAEIGHVAMKDGDGYDNAKYYSTIKLADINGDGKDDMCARFKDQFKCYLSAGTEFSGDAIGIGDMGDSAGWDKVQYYATIRVADINGDGKSDVCGRGISGWRCWPSNGDSFGAQINGPAWSNSNGWDNVKYYATIRTPDINGDRKADLCARDNAGIACHLSNGDSWSDVIRGPNWSDKSGWGDPEHYTTIQFGDINGDGKDDLCARANAGVICHLSTGDGFDTETSYAIDEFKDDNGGNKPAIYRTIHLGDIDGDGKMDICGRNSETAVCFTFNGSGFDRIQGVPLRDSDGWDGKQYASTFRLGGPDSRTCAFRTEVCDGVDNNCDGRIDEDNVCCTPSEEICDNIDNDCDGEIDEGDVCCTPSEEICDNIDNDCDGEVDEGDVCCAEAEEVCDGIDNNCDGNIDEGGVCDQTLPPDDPEETEQPDDPEEPDISEDPDDDEQASDDSESAKARAYAEDSCASQPLGTNSMPTLWLFGLCGFMGIALYRRRRENR
;
A
#
# COMPACT_ATOMS: atom_id res chain seq x y z
N MET A 1 63.81 -59.34 36.69
CA MET A 1 64.31 -58.75 37.94
C MET A 1 63.57 -57.49 38.23
N ASN A 2 62.85 -57.48 39.31
CA ASN A 2 62.45 -56.40 40.24
C ASN A 2 61.64 -55.23 39.77
N ARG A 3 60.48 -55.23 40.26
CA ARG A 3 59.68 -54.57 41.35
C ARG A 3 58.92 -53.40 40.85
N ARG A 4 57.61 -53.51 40.76
CA ARG A 4 56.52 -53.13 41.71
C ARG A 4 56.66 -51.72 42.29
N THR A 5 55.78 -50.85 41.96
CA THR A 5 54.96 -50.16 42.95
C THR A 5 53.62 -49.70 42.28
N GLY A 6 52.53 -50.13 42.87
CA GLY A 6 51.19 -49.76 42.42
C GLY A 6 50.81 -48.36 43.02
N PHE A 7 50.03 -47.63 42.28
CA PHE A 7 49.23 -46.53 42.83
C PHE A 7 47.80 -46.80 42.35
N ILE A 8 46.95 -47.00 43.29
CA ILE A 8 45.50 -47.06 43.11
C ILE A 8 45.06 -45.61 42.95
N LEU A 9 44.54 -45.24 41.78
CA LEU A 9 43.80 -44.02 41.56
C LEU A 9 42.32 -44.38 41.51
N THR A 10 41.59 -43.99 42.53
CA THR A 10 40.14 -43.99 42.60
C THR A 10 39.60 -43.09 41.52
N LEU A 11 38.92 -43.61 40.49
CA LEU A 11 38.13 -42.84 39.56
C LEU A 11 36.88 -42.33 40.27
N GLY A 12 36.88 -41.06 40.61
CA GLY A 12 35.68 -40.33 40.96
C GLY A 12 34.89 -40.07 39.65
N VAL A 13 33.73 -40.73 39.54
CA VAL A 13 32.76 -40.40 38.49
C VAL A 13 32.17 -39.01 38.82
N VAL A 14 32.66 -37.98 38.17
CA VAL A 14 31.97 -36.69 38.10
C VAL A 14 30.84 -36.87 37.09
N ALA A 15 29.63 -37.05 37.56
CA ALA A 15 28.42 -36.91 36.74
C ALA A 15 28.32 -35.46 36.33
N ALA A 16 28.76 -35.17 35.12
CA ALA A 16 28.39 -33.92 34.43
C ALA A 16 26.89 -33.95 34.19
N MET A 17 26.12 -33.28 35.06
CA MET A 17 24.78 -32.87 34.72
C MET A 17 24.91 -31.85 33.60
N GLY A 18 24.82 -32.35 32.35
CA GLY A 18 24.50 -31.54 31.22
C GLY A 18 23.10 -30.98 31.43
N SER A 19 23.01 -29.71 31.85
CA SER A 19 21.78 -28.96 31.64
C SER A 19 21.57 -28.92 30.14
N GLN A 20 20.72 -29.77 29.64
CA GLN A 20 20.04 -29.51 28.39
C GLN A 20 19.29 -28.22 28.59
N MET A 21 19.79 -27.14 28.02
CA MET A 21 18.94 -26.04 27.65
C MET A 21 17.93 -26.64 26.66
N VAL A 22 16.77 -26.98 27.17
CA VAL A 22 15.57 -27.09 26.37
C VAL A 22 15.39 -25.70 25.78
N GLY A 23 15.84 -25.54 24.55
CA GLY A 23 15.39 -24.41 23.74
C GLY A 23 13.88 -24.58 23.66
N THR A 24 13.16 -23.75 24.40
CA THR A 24 11.74 -23.56 24.15
C THR A 24 11.66 -23.03 22.73
N THR A 25 11.31 -23.88 21.78
CA THR A 25 10.71 -23.47 20.54
C THR A 25 9.55 -22.58 20.97
N ALA A 26 9.57 -21.30 20.64
CA ALA A 26 8.42 -20.46 20.81
C ALA A 26 7.28 -21.18 20.07
N GLU A 27 6.32 -21.71 20.82
CA GLU A 27 5.11 -22.28 20.22
C GLU A 27 4.46 -21.16 19.42
N ALA A 28 4.01 -21.48 18.21
CA ALA A 28 3.33 -20.55 17.35
C ALA A 28 2.13 -20.00 18.13
N GLN A 29 2.10 -18.68 18.31
CA GLN A 29 1.05 -18.02 19.06
C GLN A 29 -0.20 -17.95 18.19
N ASP A 30 -1.35 -18.32 18.75
CA ASP A 30 -2.63 -18.35 18.03
C ASP A 30 -3.28 -16.96 17.88
N LEU A 31 -2.97 -16.01 18.79
CA LEU A 31 -3.55 -14.68 18.84
C LEU A 31 -2.50 -13.65 19.29
N ALA A 32 -2.51 -12.45 18.70
CA ALA A 32 -1.70 -11.33 19.12
C ALA A 32 -2.27 -10.64 20.38
N TRP A 33 -1.43 -9.86 21.08
CA TRP A 33 -1.83 -9.07 22.23
C TRP A 33 -2.83 -7.96 21.85
N PRO A 34 -4.04 -7.90 22.46
CA PRO A 34 -5.15 -7.09 21.98
C PRO A 34 -5.16 -5.62 22.42
N ALA A 35 -4.16 -5.14 23.13
CA ALA A 35 -4.11 -3.77 23.64
C ALA A 35 -2.83 -3.08 23.22
N GLY A 36 -2.89 -1.78 22.94
CA GLY A 36 -1.77 -0.99 22.44
C GLY A 36 -0.49 -1.09 23.26
N GLN A 37 0.63 -0.69 22.67
CA GLN A 37 1.96 -0.87 23.24
C GLN A 37 2.06 -0.31 24.67
N ASN A 38 2.82 -1.00 25.52
CA ASN A 38 2.98 -0.73 26.94
C ASN A 38 1.73 -0.94 27.82
N CYS A 39 0.58 -1.32 27.26
CA CYS A 39 -0.60 -1.69 28.01
C CYS A 39 -0.59 -3.17 28.38
N THR A 40 0.08 -3.51 29.45
CA THR A 40 0.36 -4.91 29.82
C THR A 40 -0.06 -5.27 31.25
N TYR A 41 -0.64 -4.34 32.01
CA TYR A 41 -1.09 -4.61 33.36
C TYR A 41 -2.41 -5.37 33.37
N ILE A 42 -2.40 -6.58 33.93
CA ILE A 42 -3.58 -7.41 34.12
C ILE A 42 -4.16 -7.09 35.49
N SER A 43 -5.29 -6.40 35.54
CA SER A 43 -6.01 -6.12 36.77
C SER A 43 -6.79 -7.33 37.24
N THR A 44 -7.19 -8.20 36.32
CA THR A 44 -8.06 -9.36 36.58
C THR A 44 -7.82 -10.46 35.53
N GLY A 45 -7.55 -11.70 35.97
CA GLY A 45 -7.36 -12.89 35.13
C GLY A 45 -8.66 -13.69 34.89
N TYR A 46 -8.59 -14.69 34.04
CA TYR A 46 -9.66 -15.65 33.78
C TYR A 46 -9.90 -16.59 34.98
N GLY A 47 -11.16 -17.03 35.22
CA GLY A 47 -11.49 -18.07 36.19
C GLY A 47 -12.46 -17.69 37.30
N TRP A 48 -12.71 -18.62 38.24
CA TRP A 48 -13.62 -18.46 39.34
C TRP A 48 -13.15 -17.42 40.36
N ARG A 49 -14.06 -16.55 40.76
CA ARG A 49 -13.95 -15.60 41.83
C ARG A 49 -14.87 -16.02 42.99
N ALA A 50 -14.80 -15.28 44.09
CA ALA A 50 -15.61 -15.62 45.25
C ALA A 50 -17.13 -15.71 44.96
N SER A 51 -17.63 -15.00 43.97
CA SER A 51 -19.05 -14.91 43.67
C SER A 51 -19.46 -15.18 42.21
N HIS A 52 -18.52 -15.19 41.25
CA HIS A 52 -18.81 -15.36 39.82
C HIS A 52 -17.60 -15.87 39.05
N PHE A 53 -17.85 -16.36 37.85
CA PHE A 53 -16.82 -16.75 36.90
C PHE A 53 -16.45 -15.56 36.01
N HIS A 54 -15.16 -15.22 35.91
CA HIS A 54 -14.62 -14.19 35.01
C HIS A 54 -14.19 -14.82 33.70
N SER A 55 -14.89 -14.52 32.62
CA SER A 55 -14.77 -15.22 31.33
C SER A 55 -13.72 -14.67 30.37
N GLY A 56 -12.84 -13.79 30.86
CA GLY A 56 -11.78 -13.17 30.08
C GLY A 56 -10.65 -12.66 30.96
N ILE A 57 -9.82 -11.79 30.40
CA ILE A 57 -8.81 -11.04 31.12
C ILE A 57 -9.11 -9.55 31.08
N ASP A 58 -8.83 -8.83 32.18
CA ASP A 58 -8.95 -7.37 32.22
C ASP A 58 -7.56 -6.74 32.10
N ILE A 59 -7.32 -6.06 30.99
CA ILE A 59 -6.09 -5.34 30.69
C ILE A 59 -6.33 -3.86 31.02
N ALA A 60 -5.70 -3.36 32.07
CA ALA A 60 -5.97 -2.01 32.58
C ALA A 60 -4.80 -1.05 32.32
N CYS A 61 -5.11 0.06 31.69
CA CYS A 61 -4.20 1.16 31.44
C CYS A 61 -4.93 2.49 31.54
N SER A 62 -4.15 3.56 31.70
CA SER A 62 -4.68 4.92 31.71
C SER A 62 -4.20 5.67 30.47
N GLY A 63 -5.04 6.56 29.95
CA GLY A 63 -4.74 7.35 28.77
C GLY A 63 -5.58 6.94 27.56
N ASP A 64 -5.19 7.38 26.39
CA ASP A 64 -5.82 7.01 25.11
C ASP A 64 -5.12 5.76 24.54
N ILE A 65 -5.72 4.59 24.79
CA ILE A 65 -5.12 3.30 24.50
C ILE A 65 -5.88 2.67 23.34
N ASP A 66 -5.11 2.25 22.31
CA ASP A 66 -5.64 1.50 21.17
C ASP A 66 -5.98 0.07 21.56
N ILE A 67 -7.07 -0.43 20.98
CA ILE A 67 -7.47 -1.83 21.04
C ILE A 67 -7.25 -2.42 19.67
N LEU A 68 -6.52 -3.53 19.64
CA LEU A 68 -6.02 -4.17 18.42
C LEU A 68 -6.78 -5.48 18.16
N ALA A 69 -7.04 -5.78 16.89
CA ALA A 69 -7.52 -7.10 16.50
C ALA A 69 -6.46 -8.16 16.79
N ALA A 70 -6.82 -9.22 17.50
CA ALA A 70 -5.88 -10.25 17.93
C ALA A 70 -5.49 -11.24 16.82
N ALA A 71 -6.25 -11.29 15.72
CA ALA A 71 -5.97 -12.04 14.49
C ALA A 71 -6.87 -11.48 13.38
N ASP A 72 -6.62 -11.91 12.12
CA ASP A 72 -7.48 -11.60 10.98
C ASP A 72 -8.90 -12.16 11.19
N GLY A 73 -9.90 -11.48 10.63
CA GLY A 73 -11.27 -11.96 10.73
C GLY A 73 -12.32 -10.91 10.40
N THR A 74 -13.57 -11.28 10.63
CA THR A 74 -14.74 -10.46 10.37
C THR A 74 -15.40 -10.00 11.66
N VAL A 75 -15.77 -8.73 11.76
CA VAL A 75 -16.61 -8.21 12.85
C VAL A 75 -18.02 -8.77 12.72
N VAL A 76 -18.37 -9.79 13.52
CA VAL A 76 -19.67 -10.47 13.43
C VAL A 76 -20.74 -9.85 14.31
N SER A 77 -20.35 -9.09 15.33
CA SER A 77 -21.26 -8.42 16.24
C SER A 77 -20.64 -7.18 16.85
N GLU A 78 -21.46 -6.17 17.06
CA GLU A 78 -21.13 -4.99 17.85
C GLU A 78 -22.27 -4.61 18.77
N THR A 79 -21.95 -3.99 19.92
CA THR A 79 -22.96 -3.39 20.79
C THR A 79 -22.60 -1.95 21.09
N THR A 80 -23.62 -1.14 21.32
CA THR A 80 -23.47 0.25 21.78
C THR A 80 -24.23 0.42 23.07
N SER A 81 -23.61 1.00 24.07
CA SER A 81 -24.24 1.36 25.32
C SER A 81 -24.71 2.81 25.24
N THR A 82 -25.98 3.06 25.52
CA THR A 82 -26.58 4.41 25.56
C THR A 82 -26.51 5.04 26.93
N GLY A 83 -26.10 4.27 27.96
CA GLY A 83 -26.00 4.72 29.33
C GLY A 83 -24.73 4.21 30.03
N GLN A 84 -24.18 5.00 30.95
CA GLN A 84 -23.16 4.50 31.86
C GLN A 84 -23.82 3.72 32.98
N CYS A 85 -23.40 2.48 33.17
CA CYS A 85 -23.79 1.73 34.38
C CYS A 85 -23.26 2.46 35.62
N GLN A 86 -24.13 2.71 36.57
CA GLN A 86 -23.67 3.23 37.86
C GLN A 86 -23.14 2.07 38.69
N TYR A 87 -21.83 2.03 38.89
CA TYR A 87 -21.20 1.08 39.80
C TYR A 87 -21.32 1.58 41.23
N ASN A 88 -22.10 0.86 42.03
CA ASN A 88 -22.21 1.13 43.46
C ASN A 88 -21.04 0.44 44.19
N LYS A 89 -19.99 1.21 44.52
CA LYS A 89 -18.80 0.72 45.22
C LYS A 89 -19.11 0.06 46.57
N SER A 90 -20.17 0.50 47.27
CA SER A 90 -20.55 -0.05 48.57
C SER A 90 -21.30 -1.38 48.47
N ALA A 91 -22.03 -1.59 47.39
CA ALA A 91 -22.81 -2.81 47.13
C ALA A 91 -22.09 -3.80 46.21
N GLY A 92 -21.02 -3.38 45.53
CA GLY A 92 -20.32 -4.18 44.53
C GLY A 92 -21.17 -4.55 43.32
N THR A 93 -22.21 -3.75 43.00
CA THR A 93 -23.21 -4.05 41.96
C THR A 93 -23.33 -2.94 40.95
N CYS A 94 -23.55 -3.31 39.71
CA CYS A 94 -23.96 -2.36 38.68
C CYS A 94 -25.48 -2.19 38.71
N THR A 95 -25.94 -0.96 38.76
CA THR A 95 -27.37 -0.62 38.73
C THR A 95 -27.68 0.15 37.45
N VAL A 96 -28.85 -0.17 36.84
CA VAL A 96 -29.35 0.46 35.62
C VAL A 96 -28.35 0.33 34.46
N CYS A 97 -28.13 -0.88 33.99
CA CYS A 97 -27.37 -1.15 32.76
C CYS A 97 -28.31 -1.51 31.63
N ASP A 98 -28.26 -0.77 30.55
CA ASP A 98 -28.84 -1.21 29.27
C ASP A 98 -27.99 -2.34 28.64
N ASN A 99 -26.69 -2.34 28.91
CA ASN A 99 -25.75 -3.36 28.47
C ASN A 99 -24.54 -3.45 29.40
N SER A 100 -24.33 -4.60 30.06
CA SER A 100 -23.18 -4.83 30.95
C SER A 100 -21.83 -4.83 30.23
N MET A 101 -21.79 -5.23 28.96
CA MET A 101 -20.57 -5.24 28.14
C MET A 101 -20.11 -3.83 27.73
N GLY A 102 -21.02 -2.85 27.80
CA GLY A 102 -20.77 -1.52 27.28
C GLY A 102 -20.69 -1.52 25.74
N ASN A 103 -19.89 -0.62 25.20
CA ASN A 103 -19.52 -0.69 23.80
C ASN A 103 -18.61 -1.90 23.61
N SER A 104 -18.96 -2.78 22.68
CA SER A 104 -18.19 -3.99 22.43
C SER A 104 -18.12 -4.36 20.95
N LEU A 105 -17.09 -5.13 20.62
CA LEU A 105 -16.91 -5.76 19.30
C LEU A 105 -16.70 -7.26 19.49
N THR A 106 -17.23 -8.06 18.57
CA THR A 106 -16.97 -9.49 18.47
C THR A 106 -16.43 -9.78 17.09
N ILE A 107 -15.25 -10.41 17.03
CA ILE A 107 -14.57 -10.77 15.79
C ILE A 107 -14.51 -12.29 15.69
N GLN A 108 -14.98 -12.84 14.56
CA GLN A 108 -14.75 -14.21 14.16
C GLN A 108 -13.47 -14.23 13.33
N HIS A 109 -12.48 -14.94 13.78
CA HIS A 109 -11.17 -15.04 13.13
C HIS A 109 -11.11 -16.20 12.15
N ASP A 110 -10.28 -16.06 11.11
CA ASP A 110 -10.11 -17.04 10.05
C ASP A 110 -9.41 -18.32 10.55
N ASN A 111 -8.63 -18.21 11.63
CA ASN A 111 -7.98 -19.35 12.31
C ASN A 111 -8.91 -20.14 13.27
N GLY A 112 -10.23 -19.88 13.23
CA GLY A 112 -11.24 -20.59 14.01
C GLY A 112 -11.51 -20.02 15.40
N PHE A 113 -10.74 -19.02 15.86
CA PHE A 113 -11.00 -18.31 17.11
C PHE A 113 -12.10 -17.27 16.95
N LYS A 114 -12.71 -16.91 18.09
CA LYS A 114 -13.58 -15.76 18.19
C LYS A 114 -13.20 -14.95 19.41
N THR A 115 -13.00 -13.64 19.25
CA THR A 115 -12.62 -12.74 20.32
C THR A 115 -13.69 -11.68 20.59
N VAL A 116 -13.79 -11.27 21.87
CA VAL A 116 -14.74 -10.22 22.28
C VAL A 116 -13.99 -9.15 23.05
N TYR A 117 -14.19 -7.91 22.65
CA TYR A 117 -13.57 -6.70 23.18
C TYR A 117 -14.66 -5.85 23.83
N MET A 118 -14.57 -5.57 25.13
CA MET A 118 -15.63 -4.88 25.88
C MET A 118 -15.12 -3.62 26.56
N HIS A 119 -16.07 -2.81 27.05
CA HIS A 119 -15.86 -1.56 27.79
C HIS A 119 -15.21 -0.45 26.95
N LEU A 120 -15.38 -0.48 25.63
CA LEU A 120 -14.73 0.41 24.67
C LEU A 120 -15.24 1.86 24.82
N LYS A 121 -14.35 2.83 24.62
CA LYS A 121 -14.66 4.26 24.56
C LYS A 121 -15.27 4.63 23.21
N LYS A 122 -14.65 4.18 22.13
CA LYS A 122 -15.04 4.43 20.74
C LYS A 122 -14.78 3.15 19.95
N LYS A 123 -15.69 2.73 19.11
CA LYS A 123 -15.49 1.69 18.11
C LYS A 123 -15.04 2.37 16.82
N LEU A 124 -14.04 1.83 16.14
CA LEU A 124 -13.50 2.33 14.88
C LEU A 124 -13.93 1.43 13.69
N VAL A 125 -14.46 0.26 13.99
CA VAL A 125 -15.00 -0.69 13.03
C VAL A 125 -16.44 -1.07 13.42
N LYS A 126 -17.22 -1.60 12.47
CA LYS A 126 -18.63 -2.00 12.62
C LYS A 126 -18.84 -3.44 12.18
N LYS A 127 -20.03 -3.98 12.48
CA LYS A 127 -20.44 -5.32 12.02
C LYS A 127 -20.38 -5.42 10.48
N GLY A 128 -19.70 -6.45 10.00
CA GLY A 128 -19.44 -6.75 8.59
C GLY A 128 -18.05 -6.35 8.13
N ASP A 129 -17.36 -5.49 8.86
CA ASP A 129 -16.01 -5.07 8.49
C ASP A 129 -15.02 -6.24 8.62
N GLN A 130 -14.14 -6.37 7.66
CA GLN A 130 -12.96 -7.23 7.73
C GLN A 130 -11.87 -6.50 8.52
N VAL A 131 -11.19 -7.21 9.37
CA VAL A 131 -10.06 -6.69 10.14
C VAL A 131 -8.89 -7.65 10.03
N SER A 132 -7.68 -7.11 10.05
CA SER A 132 -6.48 -7.91 10.14
C SER A 132 -5.88 -7.84 11.53
N CYS A 133 -5.06 -8.81 11.87
CA CYS A 133 -4.32 -8.85 13.12
C CYS A 133 -3.52 -7.55 13.31
N GLY A 134 -3.67 -6.94 14.49
CA GLY A 134 -3.02 -5.67 14.82
C GLY A 134 -3.75 -4.41 14.36
N ASP A 135 -4.84 -4.52 13.59
CA ASP A 135 -5.68 -3.36 13.24
C ASP A 135 -6.20 -2.69 14.49
N ILE A 136 -6.17 -1.35 14.51
CA ILE A 136 -6.81 -0.58 15.58
C ILE A 136 -8.33 -0.60 15.37
N ILE A 137 -9.01 -1.40 16.17
CA ILE A 137 -10.46 -1.63 16.05
C ILE A 137 -11.29 -0.75 17.00
N ALA A 138 -10.66 -0.21 18.03
CA ALA A 138 -11.34 0.60 19.03
C ALA A 138 -10.36 1.38 19.92
N LYS A 139 -10.91 2.28 20.75
CA LYS A 139 -10.19 2.90 21.87
C LYS A 139 -10.69 2.31 23.21
N MET A 140 -9.76 2.06 24.14
CA MET A 140 -10.06 1.53 25.46
C MET A 140 -10.92 2.53 26.26
N GLY A 141 -11.92 2.01 26.99
CA GLY A 141 -12.84 2.85 27.75
C GLY A 141 -13.22 2.30 29.10
N THR A 142 -14.41 2.69 29.54
CA THR A 142 -15.03 2.29 30.80
C THR A 142 -16.56 2.26 30.67
N THR A 143 -17.06 1.92 29.48
CA THR A 143 -18.52 1.83 29.23
C THR A 143 -19.09 0.54 29.79
N GLY A 144 -20.39 0.50 30.04
CA GLY A 144 -21.06 -0.66 30.63
C GLY A 144 -20.74 -0.87 32.11
N CYS A 145 -20.67 -2.13 32.56
CA CYS A 145 -20.36 -2.48 33.95
C CYS A 145 -18.83 -2.50 34.19
N SER A 146 -18.22 -1.33 34.29
CA SER A 146 -16.78 -1.15 34.48
C SER A 146 -16.48 -0.26 35.67
N THR A 147 -15.43 -0.59 36.41
CA THR A 147 -14.96 0.20 37.60
C THR A 147 -13.87 1.20 37.29
N GLY A 148 -13.32 1.16 36.09
CA GLY A 148 -12.21 2.00 35.64
C GLY A 148 -11.81 1.64 34.21
N GLN A 149 -10.93 2.41 33.61
CA GLN A 149 -10.49 2.18 32.24
C GLN A 149 -9.74 0.84 32.10
N HIS A 150 -10.28 -0.06 31.32
CA HIS A 150 -9.69 -1.36 30.98
C HIS A 150 -10.33 -1.96 29.72
N LEU A 151 -9.65 -2.89 29.08
CA LEU A 151 -10.21 -3.82 28.12
C LEU A 151 -10.56 -5.11 28.83
N HIS A 152 -11.83 -5.56 28.78
CA HIS A 152 -12.16 -6.93 29.07
C HIS A 152 -12.06 -7.72 27.77
N PHE A 153 -11.15 -8.71 27.71
CA PHE A 153 -10.85 -9.50 26.53
C PHE A 153 -11.20 -10.96 26.75
N THR A 154 -12.12 -11.50 25.93
CA THR A 154 -12.58 -12.88 25.99
C THR A 154 -12.17 -13.61 24.72
N VAL A 155 -11.68 -14.84 24.84
CA VAL A 155 -11.38 -15.77 23.75
C VAL A 155 -12.35 -16.92 23.75
N TYR A 156 -12.85 -17.27 22.57
CA TYR A 156 -13.55 -18.51 22.30
C TYR A 156 -12.69 -19.37 21.38
N HIS A 157 -12.51 -20.63 21.77
CA HIS A 157 -11.87 -21.65 20.95
C HIS A 157 -12.85 -22.81 20.76
N ASN A 158 -13.08 -23.24 19.52
CA ASN A 158 -14.05 -24.29 19.18
C ASN A 158 -15.48 -24.03 19.73
N GLY A 159 -15.86 -22.74 19.84
CA GLY A 159 -17.17 -22.32 20.31
C GLY A 159 -17.31 -22.16 21.83
N GLU A 160 -16.33 -22.62 22.62
CA GLU A 160 -16.31 -22.51 24.09
C GLU A 160 -15.39 -21.37 24.55
N LYS A 161 -15.75 -20.70 25.65
CA LYS A 161 -14.90 -19.72 26.29
C LYS A 161 -13.70 -20.39 26.95
N ASP A 162 -12.51 -19.84 26.70
CA ASP A 162 -11.28 -20.39 27.27
C ASP A 162 -10.39 -19.28 27.84
N ASP A 163 -9.36 -19.68 28.60
CA ASP A 163 -8.42 -18.74 29.19
C ASP A 163 -7.60 -18.06 28.07
N PRO A 164 -7.72 -16.73 27.90
CA PRO A 164 -6.96 -16.04 26.89
C PRO A 164 -5.45 -16.28 26.92
N PHE A 165 -4.87 -16.56 28.11
CA PHE A 165 -3.44 -16.80 28.24
C PHE A 165 -2.97 -18.14 27.63
N ASN A 166 -3.89 -19.02 27.26
CA ASN A 166 -3.54 -20.21 26.47
C ASN A 166 -3.16 -19.82 25.02
N TYR A 167 -3.57 -18.62 24.55
CA TYR A 167 -3.50 -18.23 23.14
C TYR A 167 -2.79 -16.89 22.90
N VAL A 168 -2.68 -16.00 23.89
CA VAL A 168 -1.98 -14.73 23.82
C VAL A 168 -0.84 -14.66 24.82
N GLN A 169 0.29 -14.11 24.41
CA GLN A 169 1.38 -13.79 25.30
C GLN A 169 1.37 -12.28 25.58
N LYS A 170 1.58 -11.93 26.84
CA LYS A 170 1.60 -10.53 27.29
C LYS A 170 2.66 -9.72 26.52
N ALA A 171 2.23 -8.60 25.95
CA ALA A 171 3.06 -7.71 25.13
C ALA A 171 3.68 -8.36 23.88
N ASN A 172 3.16 -9.50 23.44
CA ASN A 172 3.53 -10.07 22.17
C ASN A 172 2.51 -9.63 21.11
N TYR A 173 2.92 -8.74 20.24
CA TYR A 173 2.12 -8.17 19.14
C TYR A 173 2.34 -8.91 17.82
N THR A 174 3.05 -10.04 17.85
CA THR A 174 3.26 -10.87 16.67
C THR A 174 1.96 -11.54 16.27
N CYS A 175 1.56 -11.36 15.05
CA CYS A 175 0.36 -11.99 14.49
C CYS A 175 0.57 -13.49 14.25
N PRO A 176 -0.49 -14.31 14.35
CA PRO A 176 -0.43 -15.74 14.04
C PRO A 176 0.12 -15.99 12.64
N ALA A 177 0.82 -17.11 12.44
CA ALA A 177 1.27 -17.53 11.12
C ALA A 177 0.06 -17.72 10.18
N GLY A 178 0.12 -17.11 8.99
CA GLY A 178 -1.00 -17.10 8.04
C GLY A 178 -2.03 -15.97 8.27
N SER A 179 -1.90 -15.18 9.35
CA SER A 179 -2.60 -13.92 9.46
C SER A 179 -1.97 -12.93 8.50
N GLY A 180 -2.74 -12.36 7.60
CA GLY A 180 -2.29 -11.23 6.81
C GLY A 180 -2.05 -10.06 7.76
N GLY A 181 -0.80 -9.83 8.09
CA GLY A 181 -0.36 -8.94 9.16
C GLY A 181 -1.01 -7.56 9.16
N GLY A 182 -2.16 -7.48 9.80
CA GLY A 182 -2.94 -6.25 9.90
C GLY A 182 -2.29 -5.13 10.70
N GLY A 183 -1.21 -5.42 11.42
CA GLY A 183 -0.35 -4.38 12.00
C GLY A 183 0.36 -3.52 10.95
N LEU A 184 0.40 -3.99 9.71
CA LEU A 184 1.06 -3.31 8.59
C LEU A 184 0.13 -2.43 7.76
N ASP A 185 -1.18 -2.65 7.83
CA ASP A 185 -2.12 -1.76 7.12
C ASP A 185 -2.11 -0.32 7.67
N HIS A 186 -1.56 -0.12 8.87
CA HIS A 186 -1.29 1.21 9.42
C HIS A 186 0.14 1.69 9.13
N VAL A 187 0.95 0.82 8.56
CA VAL A 187 2.37 1.04 8.27
C VAL A 187 2.68 0.77 6.82
N SER A 188 1.74 0.13 6.08
CA SER A 188 1.94 -0.07 4.65
C SER A 188 1.86 1.29 3.96
N VAL A 189 2.92 1.97 4.07
CA VAL A 189 3.73 2.33 2.97
C VAL A 189 2.99 3.18 1.96
N PHE A 190 2.76 4.40 2.36
CA PHE A 190 2.74 5.48 1.40
C PHE A 190 4.22 5.75 1.03
N GLU A 191 4.81 4.89 0.24
CA GLU A 191 6.00 5.26 -0.51
C GLU A 191 5.50 5.78 -1.85
N PRO A 192 6.04 6.87 -2.34
CA PRO A 192 5.80 7.31 -3.71
C PRO A 192 6.02 6.10 -4.63
N GLN A 193 5.07 5.83 -5.51
CA GLN A 193 5.21 4.82 -6.55
C GLN A 193 4.88 5.53 -7.85
N ASN A 194 5.74 5.39 -8.83
CA ASN A 194 5.37 5.83 -10.17
C ASN A 194 4.28 4.89 -10.69
N THR A 195 3.17 5.42 -11.17
CA THR A 195 2.09 4.65 -11.81
C THR A 195 1.86 5.06 -13.26
N ASP A 196 2.78 5.81 -13.84
CA ASP A 196 2.81 6.07 -15.29
C ASP A 196 3.17 4.77 -16.02
N ILE A 197 2.14 4.05 -16.48
CA ILE A 197 2.30 2.73 -17.09
C ILE A 197 2.38 2.75 -18.62
N ASP A 198 2.14 3.91 -19.24
CA ASP A 198 2.28 4.05 -20.68
C ASP A 198 3.37 5.05 -21.10
N GLY A 199 4.01 5.72 -20.14
CA GLY A 199 5.18 6.55 -20.35
C GLY A 199 4.84 7.95 -20.89
N ASP A 200 3.60 8.42 -20.67
CA ASP A 200 3.17 9.73 -21.13
C ASP A 200 3.37 10.86 -20.11
N GLY A 201 4.11 10.56 -19.01
CA GLY A 201 4.38 11.49 -17.92
C GLY A 201 3.21 11.70 -16.96
N ILE A 202 2.08 11.02 -17.17
CA ILE A 202 0.85 11.19 -16.39
C ILE A 202 0.62 9.94 -15.52
N ALA A 203 0.30 10.14 -14.26
CA ALA A 203 0.05 9.04 -13.33
C ALA A 203 -1.33 8.40 -13.53
N GLU A 204 -1.38 7.09 -13.69
CA GLU A 204 -2.63 6.33 -13.72
C GLU A 204 -3.15 6.00 -12.34
N ILE A 205 -4.49 6.01 -12.19
CA ILE A 205 -5.16 5.44 -11.03
C ILE A 205 -5.21 3.93 -11.18
N CYS A 206 -4.39 3.21 -10.42
CA CYS A 206 -4.33 1.77 -10.43
C CYS A 206 -4.99 1.17 -9.19
N VAL A 207 -5.88 0.19 -9.37
CA VAL A 207 -6.57 -0.49 -8.27
C VAL A 207 -6.90 -1.93 -8.64
N ARG A 208 -6.72 -2.85 -7.69
CA ARG A 208 -7.08 -4.24 -7.91
C ARG A 208 -8.56 -4.49 -7.57
N GLY A 209 -9.28 -5.10 -8.49
CA GLY A 209 -10.62 -5.66 -8.28
C GLY A 209 -10.62 -7.19 -8.31
N ALA A 210 -11.82 -7.81 -8.24
CA ALA A 210 -11.97 -9.27 -8.34
C ALA A 210 -11.41 -9.84 -9.65
N ALA A 211 -11.47 -9.07 -10.75
CA ALA A 211 -11.01 -9.48 -12.08
C ALA A 211 -9.51 -9.24 -12.34
N GLY A 212 -8.79 -8.64 -11.40
CA GLY A 212 -7.37 -8.31 -11.55
C GLY A 212 -7.06 -6.84 -11.25
N LEU A 213 -5.82 -6.43 -11.49
CA LEU A 213 -5.40 -5.04 -11.39
C LEU A 213 -5.93 -4.26 -12.59
N GLN A 214 -6.40 -3.05 -12.34
CA GLN A 214 -6.94 -2.14 -13.35
C GLN A 214 -6.26 -0.81 -13.19
N CYS A 215 -5.64 -0.30 -14.26
CA CYS A 215 -5.10 1.04 -14.32
C CYS A 215 -5.94 1.87 -15.30
N VAL A 216 -6.30 3.07 -14.93
CA VAL A 216 -7.22 3.93 -15.69
C VAL A 216 -6.68 5.34 -15.74
N TYR A 217 -6.74 5.91 -16.92
CA TYR A 217 -6.22 7.23 -17.23
C TYR A 217 -7.18 8.32 -16.70
N PRO A 218 -6.71 9.28 -15.95
CA PRO A 218 -7.56 10.33 -15.38
C PRO A 218 -7.95 11.41 -16.41
N LYS A 219 -7.21 11.56 -17.51
CA LYS A 219 -7.39 12.60 -18.53
C LYS A 219 -8.47 12.20 -19.55
N ASN A 220 -9.37 13.11 -19.89
CA ASN A 220 -10.27 13.08 -21.07
C ASN A 220 -11.41 12.06 -21.14
N ASN A 221 -12.04 11.68 -20.09
CA ASN A 221 -13.14 10.70 -20.10
C ASN A 221 -12.70 9.26 -19.87
N ILE A 222 -12.55 9.00 -18.68
CA ILE A 222 -12.11 7.80 -17.94
C ILE A 222 -12.66 6.44 -18.45
N ALA A 223 -13.54 6.43 -19.40
CA ALA A 223 -14.14 5.21 -19.95
C ALA A 223 -13.36 4.60 -21.14
N GLU A 224 -12.42 5.30 -21.73
CA GLU A 224 -11.90 4.91 -23.05
C GLU A 224 -10.59 4.11 -23.02
N LYS A 225 -9.74 4.25 -22.02
CA LYS A 225 -8.49 3.49 -21.93
C LYS A 225 -8.35 2.85 -20.55
N LYS A 226 -8.31 1.53 -20.51
CA LYS A 226 -8.16 0.74 -19.30
C LYS A 226 -7.22 -0.39 -19.56
N LEU A 227 -6.08 -0.38 -18.88
CA LEU A 227 -5.16 -1.50 -18.87
C LEU A 227 -5.51 -2.47 -17.75
N VAL A 228 -5.55 -3.77 -18.03
CA VAL A 228 -5.94 -4.80 -17.07
C VAL A 228 -4.89 -5.90 -17.00
N LEU A 229 -4.39 -6.16 -15.80
CA LEU A 229 -3.57 -7.32 -15.50
C LEU A 229 -4.44 -8.38 -14.77
N ASP A 230 -5.00 -9.30 -15.52
CA ASP A 230 -5.90 -10.36 -15.04
C ASP A 230 -5.17 -11.42 -14.20
N ALA A 231 -3.85 -11.53 -14.32
CA ALA A 231 -3.03 -12.42 -13.51
C ALA A 231 -3.21 -12.19 -12.00
N LEU A 232 -3.61 -10.97 -11.57
CA LEU A 232 -3.80 -10.59 -10.18
C LEU A 232 -5.25 -10.70 -9.70
N ASN A 233 -6.08 -11.59 -10.28
CA ASN A 233 -7.49 -11.76 -9.94
C ASN A 233 -7.71 -12.63 -8.69
N ASP A 234 -8.96 -12.65 -8.17
CA ASP A 234 -9.34 -13.42 -6.99
C ASP A 234 -9.29 -14.94 -7.23
N ASP A 235 -9.59 -15.40 -8.44
CA ASP A 235 -9.57 -16.83 -8.79
C ASP A 235 -8.15 -17.42 -8.75
N HIS A 236 -7.14 -16.58 -8.96
CA HIS A 236 -5.74 -16.93 -8.77
C HIS A 236 -5.24 -16.72 -7.32
N GLY A 237 -6.14 -16.42 -6.38
CA GLY A 237 -5.86 -16.32 -4.95
C GLY A 237 -5.26 -14.99 -4.49
N TRP A 238 -5.32 -13.94 -5.33
CA TRP A 238 -4.77 -12.62 -5.00
C TRP A 238 -5.62 -11.81 -4.02
N ASN A 239 -6.71 -12.35 -3.51
CA ASN A 239 -7.51 -11.77 -2.42
C ASN A 239 -6.89 -11.97 -1.02
N LYS A 240 -5.70 -12.59 -0.93
CA LYS A 240 -4.99 -12.80 0.33
C LYS A 240 -4.09 -11.61 0.67
N PRO A 241 -4.05 -11.14 1.94
CA PRO A 241 -3.26 -9.96 2.32
C PRO A 241 -1.78 -10.07 1.97
N GLN A 242 -1.14 -11.23 2.19
CA GLN A 242 0.28 -11.45 1.86
C GLN A 242 0.59 -11.34 0.37
N TYR A 243 -0.42 -11.21 -0.48
CA TYR A 243 -0.28 -11.04 -1.93
C TYR A 243 -0.70 -9.62 -2.35
N TYR A 244 -1.97 -9.21 -2.13
CA TYR A 244 -2.43 -7.91 -2.63
C TYR A 244 -1.71 -6.71 -2.01
N THR A 245 -1.19 -6.82 -0.78
CA THR A 245 -0.42 -5.72 -0.16
C THR A 245 0.98 -5.56 -0.73
N THR A 246 1.44 -6.51 -1.55
CA THR A 246 2.78 -6.49 -2.15
C THR A 246 2.82 -5.93 -3.56
N ILE A 247 1.68 -5.48 -4.11
CA ILE A 247 1.64 -4.85 -5.44
C ILE A 247 2.44 -3.56 -5.41
N ARG A 248 3.42 -3.45 -6.31
CA ARG A 248 4.33 -2.31 -6.49
C ARG A 248 4.43 -1.95 -7.95
N PHE A 249 4.69 -0.68 -8.20
CA PHE A 249 4.94 -0.12 -9.51
C PHE A 249 6.37 0.41 -9.56
N ALA A 250 7.06 0.18 -10.65
CA ALA A 250 8.47 0.54 -10.82
C ALA A 250 8.91 0.30 -12.27
N ASP A 251 9.85 1.06 -12.76
CA ASP A 251 10.47 0.83 -14.07
C ASP A 251 11.59 -0.21 -13.94
N ILE A 252 11.27 -1.49 -14.19
CA ILE A 252 12.22 -2.60 -14.04
C ILE A 252 13.18 -2.69 -15.23
N ASN A 253 12.77 -2.20 -16.40
CA ASN A 253 13.53 -2.35 -17.65
C ASN A 253 14.22 -1.07 -18.11
N GLY A 254 13.91 0.08 -17.50
CA GLY A 254 14.49 1.38 -17.81
C GLY A 254 13.91 2.01 -19.07
N ASP A 255 12.66 1.66 -19.45
CA ASP A 255 12.01 2.21 -20.63
C ASP A 255 11.09 3.41 -20.34
N GLY A 256 11.15 3.93 -19.09
CA GLY A 256 10.37 5.07 -18.63
C GLY A 256 8.94 4.72 -18.23
N ARG A 257 8.46 3.50 -18.48
CA ARG A 257 7.12 3.03 -18.11
C ARG A 257 7.16 2.27 -16.80
N SER A 258 6.14 2.45 -16.00
CA SER A 258 6.02 1.67 -14.78
C SER A 258 5.50 0.26 -15.04
N ASP A 259 6.27 -0.70 -14.59
CA ASP A 259 5.95 -2.11 -14.55
C ASP A 259 5.23 -2.48 -13.25
N VAL A 260 4.61 -3.66 -13.20
CA VAL A 260 3.92 -4.16 -12.02
C VAL A 260 4.65 -5.35 -11.43
N CYS A 261 5.02 -5.26 -10.16
CA CYS A 261 5.56 -6.40 -9.42
C CYS A 261 4.65 -6.75 -8.23
N ALA A 262 4.47 -8.04 -7.98
CA ALA A 262 3.72 -8.51 -6.82
C ALA A 262 4.18 -9.90 -6.38
N ARG A 263 4.11 -10.17 -5.07
CA ARG A 263 4.50 -11.44 -4.51
C ARG A 263 3.31 -12.39 -4.42
N GLY A 264 3.40 -13.55 -5.05
CA GLY A 264 2.48 -14.67 -4.93
C GLY A 264 3.06 -15.85 -4.13
N GLU A 265 2.40 -17.01 -4.17
CA GLU A 265 2.79 -18.23 -3.45
C GLU A 265 4.22 -18.70 -3.77
N ILE A 266 4.65 -18.55 -5.03
CA ILE A 266 5.94 -19.02 -5.53
C ILE A 266 7.06 -17.97 -5.44
N GLY A 267 6.75 -16.72 -5.10
CA GLY A 267 7.71 -15.62 -5.02
C GLY A 267 7.20 -14.32 -5.62
N LEU A 268 8.09 -13.33 -5.73
CA LEU A 268 7.82 -12.09 -6.45
C LEU A 268 7.79 -12.37 -7.95
N ARG A 269 6.80 -11.84 -8.63
CA ARG A 269 6.60 -11.88 -10.09
C ARG A 269 6.45 -10.45 -10.59
N CYS A 270 6.99 -10.16 -11.75
CA CYS A 270 6.83 -8.84 -12.37
C CYS A 270 6.22 -8.98 -13.78
N TRP A 271 5.56 -7.93 -14.21
CA TRP A 271 4.92 -7.82 -15.53
C TRP A 271 5.29 -6.47 -16.11
N GLN A 272 6.03 -6.49 -17.21
CA GLN A 272 6.40 -5.29 -17.94
C GLN A 272 5.20 -4.72 -18.70
N SER A 273 5.07 -3.40 -18.66
CA SER A 273 4.13 -2.64 -19.46
C SER A 273 4.74 -2.24 -20.80
N ASN A 274 3.96 -2.34 -21.86
CA ASN A 274 4.27 -1.69 -23.14
C ASN A 274 3.26 -0.57 -23.47
N GLY A 275 2.59 -0.05 -22.42
CA GLY A 275 1.55 0.98 -22.55
C GLY A 275 0.18 0.45 -22.99
N THR A 276 0.09 -0.79 -23.49
CA THR A 276 -1.16 -1.40 -23.97
C THR A 276 -1.47 -2.76 -23.37
N GLU A 277 -0.47 -3.50 -22.93
CA GLU A 277 -0.59 -4.82 -22.32
C GLU A 277 0.58 -5.10 -21.36
N PHE A 278 0.43 -6.10 -20.52
CA PHE A 278 1.45 -6.55 -19.58
C PHE A 278 2.03 -7.91 -20.02
N ALA A 279 3.35 -8.05 -19.97
CA ALA A 279 4.08 -9.28 -20.23
C ALA A 279 4.82 -9.75 -18.97
N GLU A 280 4.58 -11.00 -18.53
CA GLU A 280 5.29 -11.54 -17.36
C GLU A 280 6.77 -11.75 -17.66
N ILE A 281 7.62 -11.27 -16.73
CA ILE A 281 9.08 -11.42 -16.74
C ILE A 281 9.56 -12.19 -15.53
N GLY A 282 10.86 -12.23 -15.28
CA GLY A 282 11.52 -12.99 -14.22
C GLY A 282 10.94 -12.89 -12.84
N HIS A 283 11.39 -13.73 -11.92
CA HIS A 283 10.88 -13.78 -10.55
C HIS A 283 12.00 -13.94 -9.52
N VAL A 284 11.78 -13.42 -8.30
CA VAL A 284 12.64 -13.66 -7.14
C VAL A 284 11.97 -14.64 -6.20
N ALA A 285 12.72 -15.67 -5.75
CA ALA A 285 12.20 -16.72 -4.90
C ALA A 285 11.93 -16.23 -3.46
N MET A 286 10.68 -15.86 -3.20
CA MET A 286 10.16 -15.53 -1.86
C MET A 286 8.89 -16.35 -1.60
N LYS A 287 9.04 -17.67 -1.51
CA LYS A 287 7.92 -18.64 -1.48
C LYS A 287 7.25 -18.71 -0.11
N ASP A 288 5.93 -18.97 -0.09
CA ASP A 288 5.19 -19.26 1.15
C ASP A 288 5.80 -20.45 1.88
N GLY A 289 6.14 -21.52 1.17
CA GLY A 289 6.75 -22.73 1.75
C GLY A 289 8.10 -22.48 2.45
N ASP A 290 8.77 -21.38 2.17
CA ASP A 290 10.01 -20.97 2.82
C ASP A 290 9.76 -19.96 3.97
N GLY A 291 8.47 -19.62 4.23
CA GLY A 291 8.01 -18.74 5.30
C GLY A 291 8.07 -17.25 4.94
N TYR A 292 8.12 -16.92 3.64
CA TYR A 292 8.06 -15.51 3.18
C TYR A 292 6.63 -14.97 3.06
N ASP A 293 5.61 -15.76 3.42
CA ASP A 293 4.24 -15.34 3.69
C ASP A 293 4.08 -14.58 5.02
N ASN A 294 5.17 -14.45 5.78
CA ASN A 294 5.18 -13.64 7.00
C ASN A 294 5.40 -12.16 6.67
N ALA A 295 4.59 -11.31 7.30
CA ALA A 295 4.58 -9.86 7.09
C ALA A 295 5.96 -9.19 7.27
N LYS A 296 6.79 -9.68 8.19
CA LYS A 296 8.15 -9.16 8.40
C LYS A 296 9.08 -9.28 7.21
N TYR A 297 8.67 -10.03 6.18
CA TYR A 297 9.39 -10.18 4.91
C TYR A 297 8.63 -9.52 3.77
N TYR A 298 7.40 -9.99 3.44
CA TYR A 298 6.69 -9.48 2.26
C TYR A 298 6.36 -7.99 2.31
N SER A 299 6.17 -7.42 3.50
CA SER A 299 5.89 -5.99 3.62
C SER A 299 7.11 -5.10 3.42
N THR A 300 8.29 -5.69 3.38
CA THR A 300 9.55 -4.97 3.19
C THR A 300 10.04 -4.97 1.74
N ILE A 301 9.22 -5.47 0.81
CA ILE A 301 9.52 -5.43 -0.62
C ILE A 301 9.50 -3.98 -1.08
N LYS A 302 10.63 -3.55 -1.68
CA LYS A 302 10.88 -2.25 -2.26
C LYS A 302 11.39 -2.43 -3.68
N LEU A 303 11.03 -1.50 -4.54
CA LEU A 303 11.61 -1.37 -5.88
C LEU A 303 12.23 0.01 -5.96
N ALA A 304 13.47 0.10 -6.35
CA ALA A 304 14.23 1.35 -6.49
C ALA A 304 15.55 1.08 -7.19
N ASP A 305 16.06 2.02 -7.94
CA ASP A 305 17.37 1.95 -8.58
C ASP A 305 18.48 2.06 -7.53
N ILE A 306 19.10 0.92 -7.21
CA ILE A 306 20.19 0.80 -6.21
C ILE A 306 21.55 1.06 -6.83
N ASN A 307 21.68 0.81 -8.13
CA ASN A 307 22.99 0.87 -8.81
C ASN A 307 23.15 2.09 -9.70
N GLY A 308 22.10 2.88 -9.94
CA GLY A 308 22.12 4.09 -10.77
C GLY A 308 22.10 3.77 -12.27
N ASP A 309 21.56 2.61 -12.70
CA ASP A 309 21.51 2.23 -14.11
C ASP A 309 20.15 2.55 -14.78
N GLY A 310 19.26 3.24 -14.04
CA GLY A 310 17.96 3.64 -14.51
C GLY A 310 16.90 2.56 -14.47
N LYS A 311 17.21 1.38 -13.90
CA LYS A 311 16.24 0.30 -13.68
C LYS A 311 15.99 0.08 -12.21
N ASP A 312 14.74 -0.06 -11.85
CA ASP A 312 14.39 -0.36 -10.47
C ASP A 312 14.74 -1.80 -10.08
N ASP A 313 15.50 -1.91 -9.01
CA ASP A 313 15.97 -3.14 -8.41
C ASP A 313 15.01 -3.66 -7.34
N MET A 314 15.00 -4.98 -7.10
CA MET A 314 14.17 -5.58 -6.07
C MET A 314 14.90 -5.72 -4.75
N CYS A 315 14.42 -5.06 -3.71
CA CYS A 315 14.95 -5.15 -2.35
C CYS A 315 13.93 -5.70 -1.37
N ALA A 316 14.36 -6.52 -0.40
CA ALA A 316 13.52 -6.97 0.70
C ALA A 316 14.34 -7.50 1.88
N ARG A 317 13.67 -7.64 3.04
CA ARG A 317 14.23 -8.41 4.15
C ARG A 317 14.07 -9.90 3.90
N PHE A 318 15.16 -10.61 4.18
CA PHE A 318 15.22 -12.05 4.32
C PHE A 318 15.55 -12.42 5.78
N LYS A 319 15.57 -13.70 6.11
CA LYS A 319 15.83 -14.16 7.49
C LYS A 319 17.20 -13.74 8.01
N ASP A 320 18.18 -13.72 7.14
CA ASP A 320 19.59 -13.44 7.44
C ASP A 320 19.97 -11.96 7.32
N GLN A 321 19.37 -11.23 6.36
CA GLN A 321 19.77 -9.86 6.05
C GLN A 321 18.70 -9.15 5.19
N PHE A 322 18.88 -7.86 4.92
CA PHE A 322 18.21 -7.15 3.84
C PHE A 322 19.00 -7.40 2.55
N LYS A 323 18.32 -7.67 1.44
CA LYS A 323 18.94 -8.01 0.15
C LYS A 323 18.30 -7.23 -0.97
N CYS A 324 19.16 -6.79 -1.91
CA CYS A 324 18.73 -6.23 -3.19
C CYS A 324 19.24 -7.11 -4.34
N TYR A 325 18.37 -7.35 -5.31
CA TYR A 325 18.63 -8.10 -6.54
C TYR A 325 18.52 -7.13 -7.69
N LEU A 326 19.66 -6.90 -8.39
CA LEU A 326 19.73 -5.92 -9.46
C LEU A 326 18.93 -6.38 -10.67
N SER A 327 18.23 -5.44 -11.30
CA SER A 327 17.44 -5.71 -12.52
C SER A 327 18.34 -5.77 -13.74
N ALA A 328 18.11 -6.78 -14.58
CA ALA A 328 18.69 -6.87 -15.92
C ALA A 328 17.64 -6.54 -17.01
N GLY A 329 16.53 -5.92 -16.63
CA GLY A 329 15.42 -5.56 -17.50
C GLY A 329 14.40 -6.66 -17.71
N THR A 330 14.79 -7.93 -17.83
CA THR A 330 13.89 -9.08 -18.03
C THR A 330 13.97 -10.10 -16.90
N GLU A 331 14.95 -10.00 -16.03
CA GLU A 331 15.16 -10.85 -14.87
C GLU A 331 15.96 -10.12 -13.80
N PHE A 332 15.89 -10.57 -12.56
CA PHE A 332 16.74 -10.07 -11.50
C PHE A 332 18.01 -10.91 -11.36
N SER A 333 19.12 -10.28 -10.96
CA SER A 333 20.41 -10.94 -10.76
C SER A 333 20.31 -12.16 -9.83
N GLY A 334 21.11 -13.20 -10.10
CA GLY A 334 21.19 -14.36 -9.23
C GLY A 334 21.92 -14.08 -7.90
N ASP A 335 22.83 -13.11 -7.89
CA ASP A 335 23.59 -12.68 -6.73
C ASP A 335 23.00 -11.38 -6.17
N ALA A 336 22.77 -11.37 -4.85
CA ALA A 336 22.18 -10.22 -4.16
C ALA A 336 23.26 -9.45 -3.40
N ILE A 337 23.20 -8.13 -3.44
CA ILE A 337 23.91 -7.27 -2.49
C ILE A 337 23.12 -7.16 -1.20
N GLY A 338 23.77 -7.01 -0.04
CA GLY A 338 23.02 -7.10 1.21
C GLY A 338 23.61 -6.40 2.42
N ILE A 339 22.71 -6.12 3.39
CA ILE A 339 23.02 -5.52 4.69
C ILE A 339 22.78 -6.55 5.78
N GLY A 340 23.87 -7.15 6.30
CA GLY A 340 23.82 -8.22 7.29
C GLY A 340 23.18 -7.82 8.62
N ASP A 341 23.27 -6.55 9.00
CA ASP A 341 22.75 -6.04 10.27
C ASP A 341 21.21 -5.86 10.31
N MET A 342 20.50 -6.20 9.21
CA MET A 342 19.04 -6.07 9.12
C MET A 342 18.31 -7.43 9.13
N GLY A 343 18.97 -8.50 9.54
CA GLY A 343 18.37 -9.83 9.68
C GLY A 343 17.54 -10.02 10.97
N ASP A 344 16.87 -11.17 11.08
CA ASP A 344 16.08 -11.55 12.28
C ASP A 344 16.95 -11.61 13.54
N SER A 345 18.17 -12.13 13.43
CA SER A 345 19.13 -12.22 14.54
C SER A 345 19.61 -10.87 15.06
N ALA A 346 19.53 -9.84 14.23
CA ALA A 346 19.83 -8.45 14.60
C ALA A 346 18.60 -7.70 15.18
N GLY A 347 17.45 -8.40 15.31
CA GLY A 347 16.23 -7.89 15.93
C GLY A 347 15.29 -7.13 14.99
N TRP A 348 15.54 -7.18 13.69
CA TRP A 348 14.69 -6.53 12.69
C TRP A 348 13.41 -7.31 12.36
N ASP A 349 13.13 -8.39 13.08
CA ASP A 349 11.89 -9.17 13.01
C ASP A 349 10.68 -8.47 13.70
N LYS A 350 10.88 -7.30 14.28
CA LYS A 350 9.83 -6.53 14.98
C LYS A 350 9.26 -5.45 14.09
N VAL A 351 7.92 -5.32 14.13
CA VAL A 351 7.18 -4.37 13.26
C VAL A 351 7.69 -2.94 13.34
N GLN A 352 8.01 -2.44 14.54
CA GLN A 352 8.53 -1.08 14.73
C GLN A 352 9.91 -0.84 14.11
N TYR A 353 10.54 -1.87 13.56
CA TYR A 353 11.80 -1.76 12.82
C TYR A 353 11.59 -2.06 11.33
N TYR A 354 11.13 -3.28 10.97
CA TYR A 354 11.01 -3.62 9.56
C TYR A 354 10.01 -2.74 8.78
N ALA A 355 9.00 -2.21 9.45
CA ALA A 355 8.03 -1.32 8.82
C ALA A 355 8.55 0.11 8.59
N THR A 356 9.74 0.42 9.11
CA THR A 356 10.37 1.73 8.92
C THR A 356 11.42 1.74 7.83
N ILE A 357 11.65 0.62 7.14
CA ILE A 357 12.63 0.54 6.07
C ILE A 357 12.19 1.45 4.92
N ARG A 358 13.08 2.32 4.47
CA ARG A 358 12.93 3.23 3.33
C ARG A 358 14.10 3.02 2.39
N VAL A 359 13.84 3.23 1.12
CA VAL A 359 14.86 3.21 0.07
C VAL A 359 14.73 4.53 -0.67
N ALA A 360 15.78 5.35 -0.64
CA ALA A 360 15.80 6.67 -1.24
C ALA A 360 17.23 7.19 -1.32
N ASP A 361 17.56 8.02 -2.29
CA ASP A 361 18.86 8.67 -2.43
C ASP A 361 19.03 9.77 -1.37
N ILE A 362 19.78 9.49 -0.29
CA ILE A 362 20.02 10.48 0.78
C ILE A 362 21.26 11.34 0.53
N ASN A 363 22.08 10.97 -0.45
CA ASN A 363 23.36 11.63 -0.69
C ASN A 363 23.43 12.39 -2.02
N GLY A 364 22.42 12.22 -2.89
CA GLY A 364 22.32 12.90 -4.18
C GLY A 364 23.24 12.33 -5.25
N ASP A 365 23.59 11.03 -5.17
CA ASP A 365 24.48 10.39 -6.15
C ASP A 365 23.73 9.59 -7.23
N GLY A 366 22.40 9.69 -7.25
CA GLY A 366 21.54 9.00 -8.21
C GLY A 366 21.30 7.53 -7.89
N LYS A 367 21.78 7.02 -6.74
CA LYS A 367 21.55 5.65 -6.28
C LYS A 367 20.69 5.65 -5.03
N SER A 368 19.73 4.78 -5.01
CA SER A 368 18.87 4.64 -3.84
C SER A 368 19.58 3.94 -2.68
N ASP A 369 19.61 4.60 -1.54
CA ASP A 369 20.19 4.14 -0.29
C ASP A 369 19.17 3.41 0.59
N VAL A 370 19.62 2.53 1.48
CA VAL A 370 18.74 1.80 2.38
C VAL A 370 18.79 2.40 3.77
N CYS A 371 17.65 2.81 4.27
CA CYS A 371 17.50 3.40 5.59
C CYS A 371 16.47 2.65 6.44
N GLY A 372 16.56 2.80 7.76
CA GLY A 372 15.56 2.26 8.66
C GLY A 372 15.80 2.64 10.12
N ARG A 373 14.75 2.51 10.92
CA ARG A 373 14.82 2.79 12.34
C ARG A 373 15.12 1.52 13.14
N GLY A 374 16.25 1.49 13.82
CA GLY A 374 16.61 0.46 14.79
C GLY A 374 16.26 0.86 16.22
N ILE A 375 16.68 0.04 17.21
CA ILE A 375 16.44 0.27 18.65
C ILE A 375 16.99 1.60 19.13
N SER A 376 18.12 2.06 18.56
CA SER A 376 18.85 3.26 18.97
C SER A 376 18.47 4.53 18.21
N GLY A 377 17.76 4.41 17.09
CA GLY A 377 17.39 5.52 16.22
C GLY A 377 17.47 5.17 14.73
N TRP A 378 17.46 6.20 13.91
CA TRP A 378 17.52 6.11 12.44
C TRP A 378 18.94 5.76 11.97
N ARG A 379 19.04 4.99 10.90
CA ARG A 379 20.29 4.53 10.30
C ARG A 379 20.12 4.40 8.79
N CYS A 380 21.16 4.76 8.04
CA CYS A 380 21.21 4.57 6.60
C CYS A 380 22.50 3.86 6.18
N TRP A 381 22.42 3.18 5.06
CA TRP A 381 23.55 2.51 4.39
C TRP A 381 23.56 2.97 2.94
N PRO A 382 24.47 3.90 2.58
CA PRO A 382 24.59 4.40 1.21
C PRO A 382 24.92 3.27 0.23
N SER A 383 24.33 3.34 -0.96
CA SER A 383 24.63 2.40 -2.04
C SER A 383 25.94 2.81 -2.77
N ASN A 384 26.77 1.82 -3.09
CA ASN A 384 27.89 1.98 -4.01
C ASN A 384 27.60 1.36 -5.40
N GLY A 385 26.34 0.89 -5.60
CA GLY A 385 25.91 0.19 -6.80
C GLY A 385 26.09 -1.34 -6.73
N ASP A 386 27.21 -1.81 -6.20
CA ASP A 386 27.53 -3.26 -6.05
C ASP A 386 27.62 -3.71 -4.59
N SER A 387 27.51 -2.80 -3.66
CA SER A 387 27.64 -3.03 -2.22
C SER A 387 27.01 -1.88 -1.44
N PHE A 388 26.82 -2.05 -0.13
CA PHE A 388 26.40 -0.96 0.74
C PHE A 388 27.59 -0.44 1.56
N GLY A 389 27.66 0.89 1.68
CA GLY A 389 28.69 1.60 2.41
C GLY A 389 28.58 1.49 3.93
N ALA A 390 29.39 2.27 4.63
CA ALA A 390 29.36 2.33 6.08
C ALA A 390 28.07 2.97 6.60
N GLN A 391 27.54 2.42 7.71
CA GLN A 391 26.33 2.95 8.34
C GLN A 391 26.47 4.42 8.75
N ILE A 392 25.53 5.24 8.33
CA ILE A 392 25.33 6.63 8.76
C ILE A 392 24.26 6.64 9.86
N ASN A 393 24.54 7.34 10.97
CA ASN A 393 23.56 7.46 12.05
C ASN A 393 22.76 8.76 11.89
N GLY A 394 21.45 8.62 11.96
CA GLY A 394 20.51 9.73 11.94
C GLY A 394 20.00 10.12 13.33
N PRO A 395 18.86 10.81 13.40
CA PRO A 395 18.24 11.25 14.64
C PRO A 395 18.01 10.12 15.64
N ALA A 396 18.09 10.45 16.93
CA ALA A 396 17.90 9.52 18.03
C ALA A 396 16.41 9.14 18.22
N TRP A 397 15.76 8.66 17.17
CA TRP A 397 14.40 8.15 17.19
C TRP A 397 14.33 6.76 17.79
N SER A 398 14.78 6.64 19.03
CA SER A 398 14.95 5.39 19.75
C SER A 398 13.69 4.93 20.46
N ASN A 399 13.64 3.64 20.85
CA ASN A 399 12.56 3.13 21.69
C ASN A 399 12.47 3.85 23.03
N SER A 400 13.61 4.22 23.62
CA SER A 400 13.64 4.97 24.89
C SER A 400 13.03 6.36 24.78
N ASN A 401 12.94 6.92 23.58
CA ASN A 401 12.32 8.20 23.28
C ASN A 401 10.86 8.04 22.80
N GLY A 402 10.29 6.82 22.87
CA GLY A 402 8.90 6.52 22.51
C GLY A 402 8.63 6.27 21.04
N TRP A 403 9.68 6.18 20.21
CA TRP A 403 9.53 5.94 18.78
C TRP A 403 9.16 4.50 18.41
N ASP A 404 8.97 3.61 19.37
CA ASP A 404 8.35 2.30 19.19
C ASP A 404 6.82 2.35 19.15
N ASN A 405 6.22 3.54 19.26
CA ASN A 405 4.79 3.74 19.10
C ASN A 405 4.44 3.87 17.62
N VAL A 406 3.42 3.11 17.16
CA VAL A 406 2.98 3.05 15.78
C VAL A 406 2.63 4.43 15.19
N LYS A 407 1.98 5.29 15.97
CA LYS A 407 1.60 6.64 15.53
C LYS A 407 2.77 7.59 15.25
N TYR A 408 4.01 7.16 15.56
CA TYR A 408 5.24 7.87 15.23
C TYR A 408 6.02 7.13 14.16
N TYR A 409 6.42 5.85 14.38
CA TYR A 409 7.23 5.15 13.39
C TYR A 409 6.52 4.92 12.05
N ALA A 410 5.18 4.83 12.05
CA ALA A 410 4.41 4.68 10.80
C ALA A 410 4.38 5.96 9.94
N THR A 411 4.79 7.11 10.50
CA THR A 411 4.78 8.39 9.80
C THR A 411 6.13 8.76 9.18
N ILE A 412 7.15 7.90 9.31
CA ILE A 412 8.48 8.18 8.75
C ILE A 412 8.40 8.19 7.23
N ARG A 413 8.90 9.27 6.62
CA ARG A 413 8.97 9.50 5.17
C ARG A 413 10.34 10.08 4.81
N THR A 414 10.68 9.98 3.54
CA THR A 414 11.94 10.48 2.98
C THR A 414 11.67 11.44 1.82
N PRO A 415 11.05 12.63 2.09
CA PRO A 415 10.84 13.66 1.09
C PRO A 415 12.13 14.43 0.77
N ASP A 416 12.10 15.24 -0.27
CA ASP A 416 13.03 16.34 -0.52
C ASP A 416 12.33 17.68 -0.23
N ILE A 417 12.40 18.15 1.03
CA ILE A 417 11.68 19.37 1.43
C ILE A 417 12.41 20.66 1.09
N ASN A 418 13.68 20.57 0.66
CA ASN A 418 14.49 21.74 0.34
C ASN A 418 14.86 21.88 -1.14
N GLY A 419 14.53 20.90 -1.98
CA GLY A 419 14.77 20.88 -3.41
C GLY A 419 16.24 20.67 -3.79
N ASP A 420 17.03 20.03 -2.90
CA ASP A 420 18.46 19.76 -3.18
C ASP A 420 18.69 18.36 -3.76
N ARG A 421 17.63 17.66 -4.09
CA ARG A 421 17.60 16.29 -4.67
C ARG A 421 18.14 15.20 -3.74
N LYS A 422 18.30 15.50 -2.45
CA LYS A 422 18.59 14.50 -1.43
C LYS A 422 17.34 14.20 -0.64
N ALA A 423 17.09 12.93 -0.40
CA ALA A 423 15.99 12.54 0.42
C ALA A 423 16.22 12.93 1.88
N ASP A 424 15.42 13.86 2.37
CA ASP A 424 15.38 14.30 3.75
C ASP A 424 14.63 13.30 4.62
N LEU A 425 14.59 13.52 5.91
CA LEU A 425 13.93 12.64 6.85
C LEU A 425 12.85 13.36 7.62
N CYS A 426 11.59 13.03 7.39
CA CYS A 426 10.46 13.60 8.07
C CYS A 426 9.62 12.56 8.81
N ALA A 427 9.05 12.93 9.95
CA ALA A 427 8.08 12.13 10.67
C ALA A 427 7.24 12.99 11.61
N ARG A 428 6.19 12.40 12.15
CA ARG A 428 5.39 13.02 13.19
C ARG A 428 5.77 12.46 14.55
N ASP A 429 6.04 13.33 15.52
CA ASP A 429 6.19 12.99 16.93
C ASP A 429 5.00 13.50 17.79
N ASN A 430 5.11 13.48 19.12
CA ASN A 430 4.05 13.95 20.00
C ASN A 430 3.80 15.47 19.94
N ALA A 431 4.73 16.23 19.38
CA ALA A 431 4.66 17.69 19.24
C ALA A 431 4.20 18.15 17.84
N GLY A 432 4.22 17.26 16.85
CA GLY A 432 3.85 17.54 15.46
C GLY A 432 4.89 17.01 14.48
N ILE A 433 4.98 17.63 13.33
CA ILE A 433 5.93 17.26 12.27
C ILE A 433 7.35 17.66 12.69
N ALA A 434 8.29 16.78 12.42
CA ALA A 434 9.73 16.93 12.68
C ALA A 434 10.50 16.40 11.47
N CYS A 435 11.28 17.27 10.83
CA CYS A 435 12.13 16.93 9.70
C CYS A 435 13.60 17.18 10.00
N HIS A 436 14.46 16.52 9.26
CA HIS A 436 15.92 16.69 9.27
C HIS A 436 16.42 16.65 7.83
N LEU A 437 17.09 17.69 7.40
CA LEU A 437 17.69 17.73 6.06
C LEU A 437 18.88 16.78 5.98
N SER A 438 19.01 16.12 4.86
CA SER A 438 20.18 15.30 4.55
C SER A 438 21.36 16.16 4.09
N ASN A 439 22.55 15.89 4.64
CA ASN A 439 23.81 16.44 4.15
C ASN A 439 24.61 15.37 3.38
N GLY A 440 23.98 14.24 3.06
CA GLY A 440 24.63 13.09 2.42
C GLY A 440 25.28 12.12 3.39
N ASP A 441 26.05 12.62 4.35
CA ASP A 441 26.76 11.82 5.37
C ASP A 441 26.30 12.10 6.82
N SER A 442 25.42 13.06 7.00
CA SER A 442 24.92 13.53 8.28
C SER A 442 23.55 14.18 8.12
N TRP A 443 22.94 14.57 9.22
CA TRP A 443 21.58 15.13 9.25
C TRP A 443 21.57 16.47 9.97
N SER A 444 20.74 17.40 9.52
CA SER A 444 20.55 18.70 10.17
C SER A 444 19.95 18.59 11.57
N ASP A 445 19.96 19.68 12.33
CA ASP A 445 19.10 19.83 13.49
C ASP A 445 17.62 19.74 13.09
N VAL A 446 16.75 19.46 14.07
CA VAL A 446 15.32 19.27 13.80
C VAL A 446 14.66 20.56 13.31
N ILE A 447 13.97 20.44 12.17
CA ILE A 447 13.08 21.44 11.60
C ILE A 447 11.66 21.09 12.04
N ARG A 448 10.90 22.06 12.56
CA ARG A 448 9.53 21.84 13.01
C ARG A 448 8.53 22.34 11.96
N GLY A 449 7.64 21.43 11.55
CA GLY A 449 6.51 21.75 10.71
C GLY A 449 5.22 22.02 11.51
N PRO A 450 4.04 21.85 10.90
CA PRO A 450 2.76 22.11 11.52
C PRO A 450 2.57 21.38 12.85
N ASN A 451 1.81 22.00 13.77
CA ASN A 451 1.49 21.43 15.08
C ASN A 451 0.43 20.30 14.95
N TRP A 452 0.75 19.26 14.20
CA TRP A 452 -0.04 18.04 14.11
C TRP A 452 0.26 17.08 15.26
N SER A 453 0.10 17.60 16.47
CA SER A 453 0.47 16.94 17.71
C SER A 453 -0.59 15.96 18.20
N ASP A 454 -0.21 15.10 19.16
CA ASP A 454 -1.17 14.24 19.86
C ASP A 454 -2.27 15.04 20.55
N LYS A 455 -1.94 16.21 21.08
CA LYS A 455 -2.89 17.11 21.74
C LYS A 455 -3.89 17.75 20.78
N SER A 456 -3.50 17.89 19.52
CA SER A 456 -4.33 18.44 18.45
C SER A 456 -5.16 17.36 17.75
N GLY A 457 -5.16 16.11 18.23
CA GLY A 457 -5.97 15.02 17.70
C GLY A 457 -5.31 14.19 16.59
N TRP A 458 -4.03 14.44 16.28
CA TRP A 458 -3.32 13.73 15.21
C TRP A 458 -2.77 12.34 15.62
N GLY A 459 -3.14 11.85 16.80
CA GLY A 459 -2.80 10.51 17.27
C GLY A 459 -3.70 9.40 16.75
N ASP A 460 -4.75 9.70 15.98
CA ASP A 460 -5.67 8.73 15.42
C ASP A 460 -5.22 8.25 14.03
N PRO A 461 -5.41 6.95 13.69
CA PRO A 461 -4.91 6.36 12.43
C PRO A 461 -5.40 7.06 11.18
N GLU A 462 -6.66 7.48 11.16
CA GLU A 462 -7.27 8.21 10.05
C GLU A 462 -6.62 9.56 9.75
N HIS A 463 -5.72 10.03 10.64
CA HIS A 463 -4.92 11.23 10.45
C HIS A 463 -3.46 10.89 10.17
N TYR A 464 -2.75 10.24 11.12
CA TYR A 464 -1.30 10.05 10.98
C TYR A 464 -0.90 9.12 9.82
N THR A 465 -1.76 8.18 9.42
CA THR A 465 -1.43 7.29 8.29
C THR A 465 -1.55 7.98 6.93
N THR A 466 -2.21 9.13 6.87
CA THR A 466 -2.41 9.89 5.62
C THR A 466 -1.37 10.97 5.38
N ILE A 467 -0.34 11.06 6.24
CA ILE A 467 0.76 12.01 6.06
C ILE A 467 1.59 11.63 4.85
N GLN A 468 1.65 12.51 3.86
CA GLN A 468 2.37 12.36 2.60
C GLN A 468 3.09 13.66 2.25
N PHE A 469 4.08 13.52 1.39
CA PHE A 469 4.87 14.62 0.85
C PHE A 469 4.91 14.51 -0.67
N GLY A 470 4.98 15.63 -1.34
CA GLY A 470 5.11 15.77 -2.79
C GLY A 470 4.98 17.21 -3.21
N ASP A 471 5.61 17.61 -4.27
CA ASP A 471 5.58 18.97 -4.80
C ASP A 471 4.24 19.26 -5.46
N ILE A 472 3.30 19.88 -4.70
CA ILE A 472 1.97 20.23 -5.22
C ILE A 472 1.93 21.58 -5.93
N ASN A 473 3.01 22.38 -5.82
CA ASN A 473 3.03 23.71 -6.37
C ASN A 473 4.03 23.88 -7.54
N GLY A 474 4.88 22.87 -7.81
CA GLY A 474 5.84 22.86 -8.89
C GLY A 474 7.10 23.69 -8.61
N ASP A 475 7.49 23.86 -7.33
CA ASP A 475 8.68 24.63 -6.97
C ASP A 475 9.91 23.76 -6.68
N GLY A 476 9.81 22.46 -6.94
CA GLY A 476 10.88 21.48 -6.75
C GLY A 476 11.10 21.05 -5.30
N LYS A 477 10.17 21.39 -4.38
CA LYS A 477 10.23 21.01 -2.96
C LYS A 477 9.00 20.22 -2.58
N ASP A 478 9.21 19.13 -1.87
CA ASP A 478 8.09 18.32 -1.39
C ASP A 478 7.29 19.04 -0.31
N ASP A 479 6.02 19.32 -0.60
CA ASP A 479 5.03 19.89 0.29
C ASP A 479 4.41 18.81 1.19
N LEU A 480 3.76 19.24 2.25
CA LEU A 480 3.20 18.34 3.26
C LEU A 480 1.68 18.32 3.21
N CYS A 481 1.09 17.17 2.95
CA CYS A 481 -0.35 16.96 2.96
C CYS A 481 -0.77 15.84 3.92
N ALA A 482 -1.91 16.00 4.57
CA ALA A 482 -2.55 14.92 5.34
C ALA A 482 -4.04 15.17 5.55
N ARG A 483 -4.77 14.11 5.84
CA ARG A 483 -6.19 14.21 6.18
C ARG A 483 -6.41 14.52 7.65
N ALA A 484 -7.24 15.52 7.93
CA ALA A 484 -7.81 15.86 9.22
C ALA A 484 -9.34 15.63 9.23
N ASN A 485 -10.03 15.89 10.36
CA ASN A 485 -11.49 15.76 10.44
C ASN A 485 -12.25 16.59 9.41
N ALA A 486 -11.68 17.74 9.02
CA ALA A 486 -12.27 18.67 8.05
C ALA A 486 -11.95 18.34 6.58
N GLY A 487 -11.13 17.30 6.32
CA GLY A 487 -10.66 16.92 5.00
C GLY A 487 -9.15 16.88 4.90
N VAL A 488 -8.59 16.91 3.68
CA VAL A 488 -7.15 17.01 3.47
C VAL A 488 -6.68 18.43 3.67
N ILE A 489 -5.54 18.61 4.31
CA ILE A 489 -4.89 19.91 4.56
C ILE A 489 -3.45 19.80 4.07
N CYS A 490 -3.02 20.78 3.26
CA CYS A 490 -1.66 20.88 2.75
C CYS A 490 -0.97 22.17 3.24
N HIS A 491 0.33 22.07 3.45
CA HIS A 491 1.24 23.17 3.80
C HIS A 491 2.44 23.14 2.86
N LEU A 492 2.71 24.25 2.19
CA LEU A 492 3.83 24.36 1.26
C LEU A 492 5.17 24.36 2.00
N SER A 493 6.17 23.74 1.40
CA SER A 493 7.54 23.78 1.89
C SER A 493 8.18 25.15 1.63
N THR A 494 8.98 25.60 2.58
CA THR A 494 9.80 26.82 2.46
C THR A 494 11.28 26.50 2.24
N GLY A 495 11.62 25.18 2.16
CA GLY A 495 12.98 24.69 2.06
C GLY A 495 13.71 24.56 3.41
N ASP A 496 13.34 25.39 4.38
CA ASP A 496 13.85 25.32 5.77
C ASP A 496 12.72 25.03 6.79
N GLY A 497 11.52 24.71 6.30
CA GLY A 497 10.33 24.40 7.07
C GLY A 497 9.09 24.30 6.21
N PHE A 498 7.94 24.65 6.79
CA PHE A 498 6.64 24.67 6.10
C PHE A 498 5.90 25.98 6.42
N ASP A 499 5.17 26.53 5.45
CA ASP A 499 4.26 27.63 5.73
C ASP A 499 3.13 27.14 6.65
N THR A 500 3.19 27.55 7.91
CA THR A 500 2.19 27.19 8.92
C THR A 500 1.09 28.24 9.10
N GLU A 501 1.22 29.39 8.44
CA GLU A 501 0.24 30.49 8.47
C GLU A 501 -0.82 30.27 7.38
N THR A 502 -0.43 29.73 6.23
CA THR A 502 -1.32 29.39 5.12
C THR A 502 -1.50 27.87 5.06
N SER A 503 -2.71 27.44 4.79
CA SER A 503 -3.02 26.04 4.50
C SER A 503 -4.07 25.93 3.42
N TYR A 504 -3.95 24.91 2.59
CA TYR A 504 -4.87 24.63 1.50
C TYR A 504 -5.67 23.37 1.86
N ALA A 505 -6.99 23.39 1.63
CA ALA A 505 -7.87 22.35 2.12
C ALA A 505 -8.79 21.76 1.05
N ILE A 506 -9.02 20.45 1.12
CA ILE A 506 -10.00 19.69 0.32
C ILE A 506 -11.03 19.11 1.27
N ASP A 507 -12.29 19.54 1.21
CA ASP A 507 -13.36 19.13 2.13
C ASP A 507 -14.08 17.82 1.71
N GLU A 508 -13.77 17.26 0.54
CA GLU A 508 -14.33 16.00 0.06
C GLU A 508 -14.13 14.85 1.08
N PHE A 509 -12.94 14.77 1.66
CA PHE A 509 -12.53 13.69 2.56
C PHE A 509 -12.78 13.97 4.05
N LYS A 510 -13.69 14.87 4.39
CA LYS A 510 -14.05 15.16 5.79
C LYS A 510 -14.82 14.01 6.45
N ASP A 511 -14.85 13.99 7.78
CA ASP A 511 -15.54 12.96 8.57
C ASP A 511 -17.02 12.85 8.22
N ASP A 512 -17.70 13.99 8.01
CA ASP A 512 -19.13 14.04 7.65
C ASP A 512 -19.44 13.34 6.32
N ASN A 513 -18.47 13.28 5.40
CA ASN A 513 -18.55 12.57 4.13
C ASN A 513 -18.08 11.11 4.24
N GLY A 514 -17.71 10.66 5.44
CA GLY A 514 -17.18 9.32 5.69
C GLY A 514 -15.68 9.19 5.43
N GLY A 515 -14.96 10.31 5.28
CA GLY A 515 -13.51 10.33 5.07
C GLY A 515 -12.70 9.60 6.14
N ASN A 516 -13.24 9.43 7.34
CA ASN A 516 -12.64 8.66 8.43
C ASN A 516 -12.77 7.12 8.30
N LYS A 517 -13.37 6.63 7.20
CA LYS A 517 -13.43 5.18 6.94
C LYS A 517 -12.11 4.69 6.34
N PRO A 518 -11.57 3.54 6.79
CA PRO A 518 -10.33 2.98 6.22
C PRO A 518 -10.37 2.78 4.70
N ALA A 519 -11.50 2.38 4.14
CA ALA A 519 -11.69 2.22 2.70
C ALA A 519 -11.66 3.55 1.92
N ILE A 520 -11.64 4.69 2.61
CA ILE A 520 -11.55 6.03 2.02
C ILE A 520 -10.17 6.64 2.32
N TYR A 521 -9.82 6.88 3.61
CA TYR A 521 -8.58 7.60 3.91
C TYR A 521 -7.31 6.90 3.43
N ARG A 522 -7.33 5.57 3.28
CA ARG A 522 -6.20 4.80 2.77
C ARG A 522 -6.01 4.89 1.26
N THR A 523 -6.94 5.48 0.56
CA THR A 523 -6.86 5.69 -0.89
C THR A 523 -6.41 7.10 -1.27
N ILE A 524 -6.12 7.95 -0.28
CA ILE A 524 -5.63 9.31 -0.55
C ILE A 524 -4.14 9.20 -0.91
N HIS A 525 -3.79 9.59 -2.13
CA HIS A 525 -2.44 9.55 -2.70
C HIS A 525 -2.14 10.81 -3.48
N LEU A 526 -0.85 11.07 -3.68
CA LEU A 526 -0.31 12.12 -4.52
C LEU A 526 0.21 11.53 -5.83
N GLY A 527 0.02 12.23 -6.94
CA GLY A 527 0.55 11.88 -8.26
C GLY A 527 0.12 12.93 -9.29
N ASP A 528 0.94 13.21 -10.26
CA ASP A 528 0.61 14.10 -11.38
C ASP A 528 -0.36 13.40 -12.32
N ILE A 529 -1.62 13.87 -12.38
CA ILE A 529 -2.69 13.25 -13.18
C ILE A 529 -3.06 14.06 -14.42
N ASP A 530 -2.47 15.23 -14.61
CA ASP A 530 -2.75 16.09 -15.76
C ASP A 530 -1.50 16.49 -16.55
N GLY A 531 -0.31 16.04 -16.09
CA GLY A 531 0.96 16.21 -16.78
C GLY A 531 1.50 17.64 -16.66
N ASP A 532 1.14 18.37 -15.58
CA ASP A 532 1.61 19.75 -15.37
C ASP A 532 2.89 19.81 -14.49
N GLY A 533 3.46 18.65 -14.16
CA GLY A 533 4.66 18.51 -13.34
C GLY A 533 4.42 18.72 -11.84
N LYS A 534 3.16 18.88 -11.41
CA LYS A 534 2.79 19.07 -10.00
C LYS A 534 2.05 17.83 -9.47
N MET A 535 2.29 17.53 -8.21
CA MET A 535 1.57 16.43 -7.56
C MET A 535 0.15 16.82 -7.21
N ASP A 536 -0.81 16.10 -7.77
CA ASP A 536 -2.22 16.20 -7.48
C ASP A 536 -2.64 15.26 -6.35
N ILE A 537 -3.81 15.49 -5.77
CA ILE A 537 -4.35 14.69 -4.67
C ILE A 537 -5.53 13.89 -5.16
N CYS A 538 -5.41 12.58 -5.20
CA CYS A 538 -6.52 11.69 -5.51
C CYS A 538 -6.89 10.80 -4.34
N GLY A 539 -8.15 10.38 -4.32
CA GLY A 539 -8.65 9.40 -3.38
C GLY A 539 -10.00 8.89 -3.80
N ARG A 540 -10.49 7.91 -3.08
CA ARG A 540 -11.80 7.33 -3.31
C ARG A 540 -12.80 7.88 -2.29
N ASN A 541 -14.01 8.25 -2.73
CA ASN A 541 -15.19 8.38 -1.87
C ASN A 541 -16.09 7.13 -1.99
N SER A 542 -17.33 7.15 -1.52
CA SER A 542 -18.25 5.99 -1.60
C SER A 542 -18.72 5.64 -3.03
N GLU A 543 -18.50 6.53 -3.99
CA GLU A 543 -19.06 6.43 -5.35
C GLU A 543 -17.95 6.35 -6.43
N THR A 544 -16.86 7.07 -6.24
CA THR A 544 -15.86 7.27 -7.29
C THR A 544 -14.47 7.53 -6.71
N ALA A 545 -13.43 7.27 -7.47
CA ALA A 545 -12.17 7.99 -7.29
C ALA A 545 -12.39 9.45 -7.67
N VAL A 546 -11.73 10.37 -7.00
CA VAL A 546 -11.83 11.81 -7.23
C VAL A 546 -10.46 12.43 -7.03
N CYS A 547 -10.10 13.37 -7.89
CA CYS A 547 -8.81 14.02 -7.87
C CYS A 547 -8.96 15.55 -7.74
N PHE A 548 -7.89 16.20 -7.32
CA PHE A 548 -7.84 17.62 -7.03
C PHE A 548 -6.48 18.15 -7.45
N THR A 549 -6.46 19.07 -8.42
CA THR A 549 -5.26 19.74 -8.93
C THR A 549 -5.07 21.08 -8.24
N PHE A 550 -3.83 21.45 -7.93
CA PHE A 550 -3.54 22.71 -7.24
C PHE A 550 -3.42 23.86 -8.21
N ASN A 551 -4.22 24.93 -8.01
CA ASN A 551 -4.27 26.10 -8.88
C ASN A 551 -3.54 27.34 -8.34
N GLY A 552 -2.68 27.16 -7.31
CA GLY A 552 -1.94 28.26 -6.65
C GLY A 552 -2.72 28.99 -5.55
N SER A 553 -4.03 28.77 -5.43
CA SER A 553 -4.87 29.38 -4.39
C SER A 553 -5.80 28.41 -3.68
N GLY A 554 -5.88 27.18 -4.17
CA GLY A 554 -6.72 26.11 -3.69
C GLY A 554 -6.69 24.93 -4.65
N PHE A 555 -7.72 24.08 -4.59
CA PHE A 555 -7.77 22.86 -5.38
C PHE A 555 -8.99 22.86 -6.31
N ASP A 556 -8.77 22.53 -7.56
CA ASP A 556 -9.81 22.27 -8.54
C ASP A 556 -10.12 20.77 -8.58
N ARG A 557 -11.43 20.43 -8.57
CA ARG A 557 -11.90 19.06 -8.51
C ARG A 557 -12.03 18.45 -9.90
N ILE A 558 -11.37 17.32 -10.12
CA ILE A 558 -11.51 16.49 -11.32
C ILE A 558 -12.35 15.26 -10.97
N GLN A 559 -13.34 14.95 -11.81
CA GLN A 559 -14.16 13.76 -11.61
C GLN A 559 -13.42 12.50 -12.08
N GLY A 560 -13.29 11.54 -11.17
CA GLY A 560 -12.58 10.30 -11.41
C GLY A 560 -13.46 9.10 -11.78
N VAL A 561 -12.89 7.93 -11.65
CA VAL A 561 -13.43 6.62 -12.06
C VAL A 561 -14.51 6.14 -11.08
N PRO A 562 -15.64 5.53 -11.53
CA PRO A 562 -16.57 4.87 -10.63
C PRO A 562 -15.92 3.71 -9.86
N LEU A 563 -15.85 3.85 -8.53
CA LEU A 563 -15.37 2.83 -7.59
C LEU A 563 -16.33 2.75 -6.40
N ARG A 564 -17.57 2.28 -6.65
CA ARG A 564 -18.68 2.38 -5.69
C ARG A 564 -18.59 1.36 -4.57
N ASP A 565 -18.96 1.77 -3.36
CA ASP A 565 -19.17 0.84 -2.24
C ASP A 565 -20.22 -0.24 -2.59
N SER A 566 -21.28 0.12 -3.36
CA SER A 566 -22.30 -0.81 -3.84
C SER A 566 -21.74 -1.92 -4.74
N ASP A 567 -20.63 -1.69 -5.38
CA ASP A 567 -19.95 -2.64 -6.28
C ASP A 567 -18.85 -3.42 -5.54
N GLY A 568 -18.73 -3.21 -4.21
CA GLY A 568 -17.78 -3.92 -3.33
C GLY A 568 -16.40 -3.29 -3.25
N TRP A 569 -16.18 -2.10 -3.80
CA TRP A 569 -14.88 -1.43 -3.78
C TRP A 569 -14.44 -0.94 -2.39
N ASP A 570 -15.33 -0.96 -1.39
CA ASP A 570 -15.00 -0.74 0.02
C ASP A 570 -14.35 -1.97 0.68
N GLY A 571 -14.31 -3.10 -0.02
CA GLY A 571 -13.60 -4.30 0.42
C GLY A 571 -12.12 -4.01 0.64
N LYS A 572 -11.58 -4.43 1.79
CA LYS A 572 -10.18 -4.18 2.16
C LYS A 572 -9.19 -4.63 1.10
N GLN A 573 -9.40 -5.82 0.52
CA GLN A 573 -8.55 -6.40 -0.53
C GLN A 573 -8.55 -5.59 -1.84
N TYR A 574 -9.45 -4.62 -1.98
CA TYR A 574 -9.52 -3.73 -3.13
C TYR A 574 -9.10 -2.30 -2.75
N ALA A 575 -9.75 -1.68 -1.77
CA ALA A 575 -9.44 -0.31 -1.35
C ALA A 575 -7.96 -0.11 -0.96
N SER A 576 -7.33 -1.11 -0.31
CA SER A 576 -5.91 -1.01 0.08
C SER A 576 -4.92 -1.19 -1.07
N THR A 577 -5.41 -1.51 -2.27
CA THR A 577 -4.59 -1.63 -3.49
C THR A 577 -4.69 -0.42 -4.40
N PHE A 578 -5.39 0.62 -3.99
CA PHE A 578 -5.40 1.89 -4.72
C PHE A 578 -3.98 2.46 -4.74
N ARG A 579 -3.46 2.78 -5.91
CA ARG A 579 -2.14 3.35 -6.14
C ARG A 579 -2.26 4.51 -7.10
N LEU A 580 -1.48 5.52 -6.82
CA LEU A 580 -1.25 6.69 -7.65
C LEU A 580 0.13 7.22 -7.26
N GLY A 581 0.87 7.72 -8.21
CA GLY A 581 2.14 8.40 -8.02
C GLY A 581 2.75 8.70 -9.38
N GLY A 582 3.24 9.88 -9.57
CA GLY A 582 3.95 10.29 -10.77
C GLY A 582 5.44 9.91 -10.70
N PRO A 583 6.16 10.14 -11.78
CA PRO A 583 7.61 9.96 -11.79
C PRO A 583 8.23 10.80 -10.67
N ASP A 584 9.14 10.20 -9.92
CA ASP A 584 9.91 10.93 -8.94
C ASP A 584 10.92 11.81 -9.70
N SER A 585 10.67 13.11 -9.71
CA SER A 585 11.55 14.09 -10.37
C SER A 585 13.04 13.97 -9.94
N ARG A 586 13.29 13.33 -8.79
CA ARG A 586 14.64 13.08 -8.28
C ARG A 586 15.37 11.96 -9.03
N THR A 587 14.65 10.93 -9.47
CA THR A 587 15.26 9.80 -10.20
C THR A 587 15.54 10.14 -11.66
N CYS A 588 14.75 11.04 -12.25
CA CYS A 588 14.92 11.47 -13.63
C CYS A 588 15.93 12.62 -13.80
N ALA A 589 16.08 13.49 -12.80
CA ALA A 589 16.87 14.73 -12.91
C ALA A 589 18.39 14.54 -13.13
N PHE A 590 18.89 13.34 -13.07
CA PHE A 590 20.27 13.00 -13.41
C PHE A 590 20.44 12.42 -14.81
N ARG A 591 19.36 12.22 -15.53
CA ARG A 591 19.40 11.74 -16.90
C ARG A 591 19.50 12.93 -17.84
N THR A 592 20.35 12.83 -18.82
CA THR A 592 20.28 13.69 -20.02
C THR A 592 19.20 13.15 -20.91
N GLU A 593 18.43 14.04 -21.52
CA GLU A 593 17.51 13.64 -22.56
C GLU A 593 18.21 12.78 -23.62
N VAL A 594 17.52 11.73 -24.01
CA VAL A 594 17.93 10.81 -25.08
C VAL A 594 16.72 10.70 -26.00
N CYS A 595 16.94 10.82 -27.28
CA CYS A 595 15.87 10.71 -28.27
C CYS A 595 15.25 9.31 -28.29
N ASP A 596 14.24 9.07 -27.44
CA ASP A 596 13.57 7.76 -27.35
C ASP A 596 12.05 7.87 -27.06
N GLY A 597 11.51 9.10 -27.09
CA GLY A 597 10.10 9.36 -26.86
C GLY A 597 9.71 9.33 -25.37
N VAL A 598 10.69 9.42 -24.47
CA VAL A 598 10.50 9.41 -23.01
C VAL A 598 11.09 10.69 -22.43
N ASP A 599 10.39 11.33 -21.51
CA ASP A 599 10.93 12.39 -20.67
C ASP A 599 11.96 11.81 -19.71
N ASN A 600 13.23 11.80 -20.16
CA ASN A 600 14.33 11.16 -19.44
C ASN A 600 14.80 11.98 -18.22
N ASN A 601 14.57 13.29 -18.24
CA ASN A 601 14.98 14.19 -17.16
C ASN A 601 13.82 14.60 -16.25
N CYS A 602 12.58 14.18 -16.58
CA CYS A 602 11.34 14.46 -15.85
C CYS A 602 11.07 15.95 -15.61
N ASP A 603 11.33 16.79 -16.61
CA ASP A 603 10.99 18.22 -16.54
C ASP A 603 9.59 18.53 -17.12
N GLY A 604 8.86 17.51 -17.55
CA GLY A 604 7.52 17.59 -18.14
C GLY A 604 7.51 17.80 -19.65
N ARG A 605 8.66 17.65 -20.32
CA ARG A 605 8.80 17.66 -21.77
C ARG A 605 9.38 16.30 -22.22
N ILE A 606 9.23 15.99 -23.46
CA ILE A 606 9.73 14.72 -24.03
C ILE A 606 10.77 15.08 -25.08
N ASP A 607 11.95 14.49 -24.96
CA ASP A 607 13.05 14.63 -25.94
C ASP A 607 13.40 16.09 -26.27
N GLU A 608 13.37 17.00 -25.27
CA GLU A 608 13.68 18.42 -25.48
C GLU A 608 15.18 18.66 -25.66
N ASP A 609 15.59 19.95 -25.77
CA ASP A 609 16.97 20.40 -26.05
C ASP A 609 17.55 19.89 -27.36
N ASN A 610 16.69 19.54 -28.34
CA ASN A 610 17.04 19.01 -29.66
C ASN A 610 17.86 17.70 -29.62
N VAL A 611 17.63 16.86 -28.59
CA VAL A 611 18.38 15.59 -28.44
C VAL A 611 18.03 14.58 -29.52
N CYS A 612 16.85 14.68 -30.12
CA CYS A 612 16.39 13.81 -31.17
C CYS A 612 16.99 14.12 -32.55
N CYS A 613 17.63 15.25 -32.65
CA CYS A 613 17.96 15.71 -33.98
C CYS A 613 19.37 16.33 -34.05
N THR A 614 20.21 15.77 -34.92
CA THR A 614 21.34 16.49 -35.49
C THR A 614 20.87 17.09 -36.81
N PRO A 615 20.65 18.43 -36.89
CA PRO A 615 20.16 19.03 -38.14
C PRO A 615 21.04 18.62 -39.33
N SER A 616 20.43 18.00 -40.30
CA SER A 616 21.04 17.67 -41.59
C SER A 616 20.11 18.13 -42.72
N GLU A 617 20.51 18.10 -43.95
CA GLU A 617 19.61 18.34 -45.06
C GLU A 617 18.58 17.22 -45.08
N GLU A 618 17.30 17.55 -45.26
CA GLU A 618 16.20 16.59 -45.38
C GLU A 618 16.50 15.54 -46.44
N ILE A 619 16.18 14.28 -46.11
CA ILE A 619 16.22 13.15 -47.02
C ILE A 619 14.93 12.35 -46.86
N CYS A 620 14.38 11.85 -47.94
CA CYS A 620 13.13 11.10 -47.92
C CYS A 620 13.27 9.76 -47.19
N ASP A 621 13.05 9.73 -45.87
CA ASP A 621 13.18 8.50 -45.05
C ASP A 621 12.14 8.39 -43.90
N ASN A 622 11.14 9.27 -43.89
CA ASN A 622 10.13 9.44 -42.82
C ASN A 622 10.71 9.87 -41.46
N ILE A 623 11.80 10.59 -41.47
CA ILE A 623 12.41 11.17 -40.25
C ILE A 623 12.55 12.68 -40.53
N ASP A 624 12.23 13.51 -39.56
CA ASP A 624 12.53 14.94 -39.51
C ASP A 624 14.06 15.09 -39.37
N ASN A 625 14.75 15.25 -40.51
CA ASN A 625 16.22 15.25 -40.55
C ASN A 625 16.82 16.62 -40.23
N ASP A 626 16.08 17.72 -40.42
CA ASP A 626 16.57 19.07 -40.12
C ASP A 626 15.99 19.67 -38.82
N CYS A 627 15.05 18.95 -38.18
CA CYS A 627 14.55 19.26 -36.84
C CYS A 627 13.67 20.51 -36.80
N ASP A 628 12.91 20.76 -37.81
CA ASP A 628 12.02 21.93 -37.84
C ASP A 628 10.59 21.60 -37.44
N GLY A 629 10.28 20.30 -37.21
CA GLY A 629 8.98 19.76 -36.78
C GLY A 629 8.07 19.31 -37.92
N GLU A 630 8.56 19.36 -39.15
CA GLU A 630 7.94 18.75 -40.32
C GLU A 630 8.75 17.52 -40.74
N ILE A 631 8.20 16.55 -41.46
CA ILE A 631 8.87 15.30 -41.84
C ILE A 631 8.99 15.24 -43.33
N ASP A 632 10.21 15.05 -43.86
CA ASP A 632 10.52 14.92 -45.29
C ASP A 632 9.99 16.13 -46.12
N GLU A 633 9.98 17.35 -45.55
CA GLU A 633 9.50 18.55 -46.22
C GLU A 633 10.51 19.06 -47.28
N GLY A 634 10.13 20.11 -47.97
CA GLY A 634 11.00 20.73 -48.99
C GLY A 634 11.16 19.92 -50.28
N ASP A 635 10.17 19.10 -50.65
CA ASP A 635 10.12 18.28 -51.85
C ASP A 635 11.19 17.16 -51.91
N VAL A 636 11.76 16.77 -50.75
CA VAL A 636 12.87 15.78 -50.72
C VAL A 636 12.44 14.37 -51.08
N CYS A 637 11.15 14.04 -50.92
CA CYS A 637 10.61 12.71 -51.22
C CYS A 637 10.15 12.56 -52.68
N CYS A 638 10.13 13.66 -53.40
CA CYS A 638 9.65 13.62 -54.76
C CYS A 638 10.77 13.91 -55.74
N THR A 639 11.04 13.01 -56.68
CA THR A 639 11.88 13.28 -57.85
C THR A 639 10.95 13.63 -59.00
N PRO A 640 10.86 14.91 -59.43
CA PRO A 640 9.93 15.29 -60.48
C PRO A 640 10.16 14.46 -61.76
N SER A 641 9.13 13.80 -62.23
CA SER A 641 9.09 13.09 -63.48
C SER A 641 7.82 13.49 -64.24
N GLU A 642 7.65 13.10 -65.52
CA GLU A 642 6.39 13.32 -66.20
C GLU A 642 5.31 12.45 -65.52
N GLU A 643 4.13 13.02 -65.26
CA GLU A 643 3.00 12.34 -64.69
C GLU A 643 2.66 11.06 -65.46
N ILE A 644 2.38 9.98 -64.70
CA ILE A 644 1.85 8.73 -65.18
C ILE A 644 0.68 8.28 -64.31
N CYS A 645 -0.34 7.73 -64.92
CA CYS A 645 -1.54 7.35 -64.19
C CYS A 645 -1.28 6.15 -63.25
N ASP A 646 -0.88 6.43 -61.98
CA ASP A 646 -0.60 5.39 -60.95
C ASP A 646 -1.04 5.76 -59.54
N ASN A 647 -1.81 6.83 -59.38
CA ASN A 647 -2.25 7.44 -58.13
C ASN A 647 -1.09 7.97 -57.26
N ILE A 648 -0.01 8.40 -57.87
CA ILE A 648 1.13 9.05 -57.22
C ILE A 648 1.35 10.40 -57.92
N ASP A 649 1.60 11.46 -57.17
CA ASP A 649 2.06 12.75 -57.66
C ASP A 649 3.51 12.59 -58.14
N ASN A 650 3.67 12.36 -59.46
CA ASN A 650 4.96 12.01 -60.07
C ASN A 650 5.79 13.24 -60.40
N ASP A 651 5.18 14.42 -60.56
CA ASP A 651 5.91 15.64 -60.88
C ASP A 651 6.02 16.63 -59.70
N CYS A 652 5.39 16.23 -58.57
CA CYS A 652 5.54 16.92 -57.27
C CYS A 652 4.92 18.34 -57.24
N ASP A 653 3.85 18.55 -57.94
CA ASP A 653 3.21 19.87 -57.97
C ASP A 653 2.02 19.97 -56.99
N GLY A 654 1.69 18.89 -56.29
CA GLY A 654 0.64 18.80 -55.27
C GLY A 654 -0.71 18.34 -55.81
N GLU A 655 -0.80 18.02 -57.09
CA GLU A 655 -1.93 17.36 -57.71
C GLU A 655 -1.53 15.90 -58.07
N VAL A 656 -2.45 14.97 -58.18
CA VAL A 656 -2.15 13.54 -58.39
C VAL A 656 -2.74 13.14 -59.73
N ASP A 657 -1.91 12.58 -60.62
CA ASP A 657 -2.32 12.10 -61.97
C ASP A 657 -2.98 13.20 -62.83
N GLU A 658 -2.56 14.48 -62.72
CA GLU A 658 -3.14 15.59 -63.46
C GLU A 658 -2.59 15.62 -64.90
N GLY A 659 -3.04 16.57 -65.68
CA GLY A 659 -2.57 16.76 -67.06
C GLY A 659 -3.08 15.73 -68.07
N ASP A 660 -4.22 15.11 -67.81
CA ASP A 660 -4.87 14.09 -68.67
C ASP A 660 -4.08 12.76 -68.83
N VAL A 661 -3.15 12.47 -67.88
CA VAL A 661 -2.26 11.29 -67.96
C VAL A 661 -2.99 9.96 -67.77
N CYS A 662 -4.11 9.97 -67.07
CA CYS A 662 -4.94 8.78 -66.84
C CYS A 662 -5.91 8.48 -67.97
N CYS A 663 -5.91 9.34 -69.00
CA CYS A 663 -6.85 9.25 -70.07
C CYS A 663 -6.13 8.90 -71.40
N ALA A 664 -6.03 7.64 -71.72
CA ALA A 664 -5.77 7.26 -73.11
C ALA A 664 -7.07 7.44 -73.93
N GLU A 665 -7.01 8.05 -75.15
CA GLU A 665 -8.15 8.08 -76.10
C GLU A 665 -8.73 6.67 -76.27
N ALA A 666 -9.49 6.18 -75.29
CA ALA A 666 -10.15 4.86 -75.35
C ALA A 666 -11.64 5.06 -75.62
N GLU A 667 -12.26 4.07 -76.30
CA GLU A 667 -13.72 4.06 -76.40
C GLU A 667 -14.30 3.66 -75.07
N GLU A 668 -15.34 4.36 -74.58
CA GLU A 668 -16.07 4.06 -73.40
C GLU A 668 -16.43 2.58 -73.26
N VAL A 669 -16.23 2.06 -72.03
CA VAL A 669 -16.60 0.71 -71.60
C VAL A 669 -17.46 0.81 -70.37
N CYS A 670 -18.57 0.07 -70.25
CA CYS A 670 -19.47 0.10 -69.14
C CYS A 670 -18.82 -0.54 -67.88
N ASP A 671 -18.00 0.24 -67.12
CA ASP A 671 -17.30 -0.24 -65.97
C ASP A 671 -17.33 0.77 -64.81
N GLY A 672 -18.05 1.89 -64.94
CA GLY A 672 -18.18 2.93 -63.96
C GLY A 672 -17.00 3.92 -63.89
N ILE A 673 -16.14 3.90 -64.95
CA ILE A 673 -14.98 4.81 -65.05
C ILE A 673 -15.18 5.62 -66.36
N ASP A 674 -14.81 6.90 -66.32
CA ASP A 674 -14.72 7.77 -67.48
C ASP A 674 -13.44 7.41 -68.25
N ASN A 675 -13.56 6.49 -69.22
CA ASN A 675 -12.41 5.92 -69.96
C ASN A 675 -11.86 6.85 -71.03
N ASN A 676 -12.64 7.86 -71.45
CA ASN A 676 -12.23 8.80 -72.50
C ASN A 676 -12.03 10.23 -71.94
N CYS A 677 -12.29 10.45 -70.65
CA CYS A 677 -12.09 11.68 -69.91
C CYS A 677 -12.79 12.92 -70.40
N ASP A 678 -13.99 12.74 -71.01
CA ASP A 678 -14.78 13.87 -71.46
C ASP A 678 -15.68 14.48 -70.37
N GLY A 679 -15.55 13.97 -69.06
CA GLY A 679 -16.29 14.44 -67.90
C GLY A 679 -17.62 13.70 -67.67
N ASN A 680 -17.90 12.67 -68.47
CA ASN A 680 -19.05 11.82 -68.31
C ASN A 680 -18.59 10.38 -68.11
N ILE A 681 -19.31 9.61 -67.32
CA ILE A 681 -18.99 8.19 -67.05
C ILE A 681 -19.91 7.29 -67.83
N ASP A 682 -19.35 6.32 -68.58
CA ASP A 682 -20.09 5.30 -69.29
C ASP A 682 -21.11 5.87 -70.34
N GLU A 683 -20.79 6.99 -71.02
CA GLU A 683 -21.71 7.60 -71.97
C GLU A 683 -21.64 6.92 -73.36
N GLY A 684 -22.33 7.46 -74.32
CA GLY A 684 -22.39 6.90 -75.73
C GLY A 684 -23.25 5.65 -75.84
N GLY A 685 -23.91 5.24 -74.76
CA GLY A 685 -24.81 4.09 -74.76
C GLY A 685 -24.12 2.74 -74.63
N VAL A 686 -22.91 2.73 -74.10
CA VAL A 686 -22.09 1.51 -73.90
C VAL A 686 -22.71 0.54 -72.87
N CYS A 687 -23.53 1.04 -71.96
CA CYS A 687 -24.24 0.23 -70.97
C CYS A 687 -25.66 -0.18 -71.41
N ASP A 688 -26.10 0.13 -72.61
CA ASP A 688 -27.47 -0.16 -73.10
C ASP A 688 -27.52 -1.37 -74.07
N GLN A 689 -26.85 -2.50 -73.73
CA GLN A 689 -27.00 -3.75 -74.41
C GLN A 689 -28.04 -4.65 -73.74
N THR A 690 -29.26 -4.59 -74.28
CA THR A 690 -30.33 -5.55 -74.04
C THR A 690 -29.95 -6.94 -74.45
N LEU A 691 -30.09 -7.92 -73.63
CA LEU A 691 -29.94 -9.34 -73.85
C LEU A 691 -30.95 -9.88 -74.91
N PRO A 692 -30.61 -10.82 -75.76
CA PRO A 692 -31.54 -11.76 -76.34
C PRO A 692 -31.50 -13.13 -75.64
N PRO A 693 -32.58 -13.91 -75.70
CA PRO A 693 -32.96 -14.95 -74.77
C PRO A 693 -32.55 -16.37 -75.16
N ASP A 694 -32.73 -17.27 -74.16
CA ASP A 694 -32.96 -18.72 -74.19
C ASP A 694 -31.78 -19.70 -74.23
N ASP A 695 -31.55 -20.33 -73.12
CA ASP A 695 -31.80 -21.70 -72.63
C ASP A 695 -31.14 -22.89 -73.39
N PRO A 696 -31.03 -24.10 -72.81
CA PRO A 696 -30.79 -24.61 -71.46
C PRO A 696 -29.68 -25.71 -71.41
N GLU A 697 -29.43 -26.20 -70.26
CA GLU A 697 -29.11 -27.57 -69.80
C GLU A 697 -27.92 -27.70 -68.84
N GLU A 698 -28.35 -28.03 -67.63
CA GLU A 698 -27.97 -29.15 -66.79
C GLU A 698 -26.46 -29.42 -66.57
N THR A 699 -25.97 -29.47 -65.38
CA THR A 699 -26.07 -30.58 -64.41
C THR A 699 -25.29 -30.27 -63.11
N GLU A 700 -26.01 -30.58 -62.05
CA GLU A 700 -25.58 -31.25 -60.81
C GLU A 700 -24.66 -30.56 -59.78
N GLN A 701 -25.32 -30.28 -58.70
CA GLN A 701 -24.88 -30.27 -57.27
C GLN A 701 -24.27 -31.64 -56.85
N PRO A 702 -23.56 -31.81 -55.74
CA PRO A 702 -24.09 -31.67 -54.39
C PRO A 702 -23.03 -31.15 -53.38
N ASP A 703 -23.22 -30.78 -52.18
CA ASP A 703 -24.06 -31.04 -51.05
C ASP A 703 -23.69 -30.07 -49.90
N ASP A 704 -24.69 -29.54 -49.36
CA ASP A 704 -24.81 -28.94 -48.01
C ASP A 704 -24.95 -30.07 -46.98
N PRO A 705 -24.68 -29.88 -45.70
CA PRO A 705 -25.80 -29.77 -44.79
C PRO A 705 -25.66 -28.76 -43.61
N GLU A 706 -26.68 -27.94 -43.49
CA GLU A 706 -27.70 -27.86 -42.42
C GLU A 706 -27.27 -27.32 -41.04
N GLU A 707 -27.78 -26.12 -40.79
CA GLU A 707 -28.29 -25.68 -39.49
C GLU A 707 -29.51 -26.50 -39.07
N PRO A 708 -29.85 -26.53 -37.79
CA PRO A 708 -31.23 -26.28 -37.45
C PRO A 708 -31.43 -25.18 -36.41
N ASP A 709 -32.27 -24.28 -36.81
CA ASP A 709 -33.17 -23.43 -36.04
C ASP A 709 -34.20 -24.29 -35.29
N ILE A 710 -34.47 -24.00 -34.01
CA ILE A 710 -35.77 -24.29 -33.37
C ILE A 710 -36.02 -23.19 -32.35
N SER A 711 -37.07 -22.47 -32.64
CA SER A 711 -37.91 -21.60 -31.82
C SER A 711 -38.83 -22.39 -30.90
N GLU A 712 -39.33 -21.64 -29.92
CA GLU A 712 -40.62 -21.76 -29.19
C GLU A 712 -40.63 -22.33 -27.78
N ASP A 713 -40.93 -21.41 -26.87
CA ASP A 713 -41.70 -21.51 -25.64
C ASP A 713 -43.10 -22.15 -25.86
N PRO A 714 -43.84 -22.70 -24.90
CA PRO A 714 -44.34 -22.02 -23.70
C PRO A 714 -44.62 -22.89 -22.43
N ASP A 715 -44.78 -22.14 -21.30
CA ASP A 715 -45.70 -22.34 -20.17
C ASP A 715 -45.89 -23.73 -19.54
N ASP A 716 -45.69 -23.84 -18.24
CA ASP A 716 -46.75 -24.03 -17.23
C ASP A 716 -46.21 -24.37 -15.83
N ASP A 717 -46.69 -23.61 -14.88
CA ASP A 717 -47.16 -23.91 -13.51
C ASP A 717 -46.71 -25.22 -12.79
N GLU A 718 -46.26 -25.09 -11.57
CA GLU A 718 -46.94 -25.43 -10.31
C GLU A 718 -45.96 -25.50 -9.11
N GLN A 719 -46.24 -24.60 -8.17
CA GLN A 719 -46.48 -24.78 -6.74
C GLN A 719 -45.66 -25.74 -5.88
N ALA A 720 -45.18 -25.06 -4.81
CA ALA A 720 -45.28 -25.41 -3.41
C ALA A 720 -44.24 -26.36 -2.79
N SER A 721 -43.49 -25.87 -1.87
CA SER A 721 -43.80 -25.98 -0.44
C SER A 721 -42.72 -25.35 0.42
N ASP A 722 -43.19 -24.50 1.31
CA ASP A 722 -42.74 -24.22 2.66
C ASP A 722 -41.68 -25.21 3.22
N ASP A 723 -40.59 -24.64 3.75
CA ASP A 723 -40.23 -24.95 5.12
C ASP A 723 -39.36 -23.80 5.68
N SER A 724 -39.99 -23.03 6.53
CA SER A 724 -39.45 -22.08 7.44
C SER A 724 -38.70 -22.80 8.56
N GLU A 725 -37.42 -22.66 8.67
CA GLU A 725 -36.73 -22.80 9.96
C GLU A 725 -36.08 -21.49 10.36
N SER A 726 -36.84 -20.77 11.18
CA SER A 726 -36.36 -19.69 12.00
C SER A 726 -35.37 -20.21 13.03
N ALA A 727 -34.08 -20.07 12.75
CA ALA A 727 -33.07 -20.18 13.78
C ALA A 727 -33.14 -18.98 14.70
N LYS A 728 -33.76 -19.15 15.83
CA LYS A 728 -33.74 -18.25 16.98
C LYS A 728 -32.29 -18.00 17.37
N ALA A 729 -31.82 -16.81 17.10
CA ALA A 729 -30.63 -16.28 17.76
C ALA A 729 -30.93 -16.19 19.27
N ARG A 730 -30.46 -17.15 20.04
CA ARG A 730 -30.37 -17.02 21.48
C ARG A 730 -29.32 -15.99 21.79
N ALA A 731 -29.73 -14.81 22.20
CA ALA A 731 -28.89 -13.85 22.86
C ALA A 731 -28.34 -14.48 24.13
N TYR A 732 -27.04 -14.78 24.16
CA TYR A 732 -26.35 -15.07 25.40
C TYR A 732 -26.11 -13.74 26.12
N ALA A 733 -27.10 -13.37 26.96
CA ALA A 733 -26.91 -12.40 28.02
C ALA A 733 -26.42 -13.17 29.24
N GLU A 734 -25.10 -13.23 29.42
CA GLU A 734 -24.51 -13.73 30.64
C GLU A 734 -23.25 -12.94 30.94
N ASP A 735 -23.36 -12.20 31.92
CA ASP A 735 -22.49 -11.83 33.05
C ASP A 735 -23.11 -10.64 33.76
N SER A 736 -24.26 -10.91 34.37
CA SER A 736 -24.77 -10.02 35.40
C SER A 736 -23.86 -10.13 36.62
N CYS A 737 -23.26 -9.03 37.03
CA CYS A 737 -22.66 -8.88 38.36
C CYS A 737 -23.77 -9.03 39.40
N ALA A 738 -24.13 -10.24 39.75
CA ALA A 738 -24.97 -10.50 40.90
C ALA A 738 -24.09 -10.74 42.11
N SER A 739 -23.93 -9.73 42.96
CA SER A 739 -23.37 -9.87 44.28
C SER A 739 -24.50 -10.05 45.30
N GLN A 740 -24.45 -11.14 46.01
CA GLN A 740 -25.22 -11.28 47.27
C GLN A 740 -24.36 -10.82 48.47
N PRO A 741 -24.96 -10.29 49.54
CA PRO A 741 -24.22 -9.64 50.62
C PRO A 741 -23.58 -10.65 51.59
N LEU A 742 -22.34 -10.43 51.92
CA LEU A 742 -21.65 -11.12 53.01
C LEU A 742 -21.87 -10.40 54.32
N GLY A 743 -22.39 -11.14 55.30
CA GLY A 743 -22.49 -10.76 56.69
C GLY A 743 -21.12 -10.64 57.35
N THR A 744 -21.11 -9.71 58.31
CA THR A 744 -20.08 -9.38 59.27
C THR A 744 -19.46 -10.58 59.99
N ASN A 745 -18.11 -10.63 60.12
CA ASN A 745 -17.44 -10.83 61.42
C ASN A 745 -15.92 -10.71 61.37
N SER A 746 -15.47 -9.75 62.21
CA SER A 746 -14.31 -9.76 63.14
C SER A 746 -12.93 -10.21 62.69
N MET A 747 -12.03 -9.27 62.90
CA MET A 747 -10.56 -9.41 63.10
C MET A 747 -10.17 -10.47 64.18
N PRO A 748 -8.90 -10.94 64.22
CA PRO A 748 -7.86 -10.17 64.89
C PRO A 748 -6.44 -10.26 64.25
N THR A 749 -5.73 -9.21 64.61
CA THR A 749 -4.27 -8.94 64.66
C THR A 749 -3.35 -10.11 65.03
N LEU A 750 -2.13 -10.13 64.48
CA LEU A 750 -0.79 -10.22 65.18
C LEU A 750 0.34 -10.28 64.13
N TRP A 751 1.24 -9.28 64.16
CA TRP A 751 2.63 -9.25 64.60
C TRP A 751 3.56 -10.32 63.98
N LEU A 752 4.68 -10.00 63.32
CA LEU A 752 6.03 -9.73 63.85
C LEU A 752 7.10 -9.60 62.73
N PHE A 753 7.87 -8.52 62.80
CA PHE A 753 9.34 -8.36 62.78
C PHE A 753 10.25 -9.07 61.75
N GLY A 754 11.15 -8.26 61.22
CA GLY A 754 12.60 -8.47 61.07
C GLY A 754 13.17 -7.83 59.79
N LEU A 755 13.74 -6.69 59.85
CA LEU A 755 15.06 -6.19 60.22
C LEU A 755 16.15 -6.45 59.16
N CYS A 756 16.81 -5.35 58.82
CA CYS A 756 18.19 -5.11 58.37
C CYS A 756 18.45 -5.16 56.87
N GLY A 757 19.18 -4.26 56.27
CA GLY A 757 20.07 -3.21 56.76
C GLY A 757 20.59 -2.29 55.64
N PHE A 758 20.84 -1.14 56.07
CA PHE A 758 21.80 -0.09 55.79
C PHE A 758 22.83 -0.24 54.65
N MET A 759 22.98 0.77 53.85
CA MET A 759 24.10 1.69 53.55
C MET A 759 23.72 2.50 52.33
N GLY A 760 23.72 3.78 52.24
CA GLY A 760 24.41 4.88 52.91
C GLY A 760 25.32 5.60 51.92
N ILE A 761 25.18 6.96 51.86
CA ILE A 761 26.21 7.94 51.45
C ILE A 761 26.24 8.24 49.93
N ALA A 762 26.33 9.47 49.40
CA ALA A 762 26.40 10.84 49.97
C ALA A 762 26.11 11.85 48.85
N LEU A 763 25.55 12.97 49.29
CA LEU A 763 25.45 14.23 48.56
C LEU A 763 26.82 14.82 48.21
N TYR A 764 26.98 15.40 47.01
CA TYR A 764 27.86 16.54 46.85
C TYR A 764 27.23 17.61 45.97
N ARG A 765 26.79 18.68 46.62
CA ARG A 765 26.51 20.00 46.04
C ARG A 765 27.85 20.71 45.80
N ARG A 766 28.03 21.35 44.64
CA ARG A 766 28.83 22.57 44.54
C ARG A 766 28.26 23.52 43.48
N ARG A 767 27.82 24.64 43.99
CA ARG A 767 27.67 25.94 43.30
C ARG A 767 29.03 26.53 42.95
N ARG A 768 29.10 27.25 41.86
CA ARG A 768 29.73 28.57 41.62
C ARG A 768 29.43 28.93 40.19
N GLU A 769 28.68 29.92 39.88
CA GLU A 769 28.84 31.38 39.87
C GLU A 769 30.10 31.86 39.12
N ASN A 770 29.77 32.65 38.09
CA ASN A 770 30.48 33.81 37.50
C ASN A 770 31.76 33.56 36.67
N ARG A 771 31.67 33.70 35.37
CA ARG A 771 31.81 34.95 34.61
C ARG A 771 31.36 34.72 33.17
#